data_2aa13027f904720d9707098ea7d791b4
#
_entry.id   2aa13027f904720d9707098ea7d791b4
#
_cell.length_a   1.000
_cell.length_b   1.000
_cell.length_c   1.000
_cell.angle_alpha   90.00
_cell.angle_beta   90.00
_cell.angle_gamma   90.00
#
_symmetry.space_group_name_H-M   'P 1'
#
loop_
_entity.id
_entity.type
_entity.pdbx_description
1 polymer ?
#
loop_
_entity_poly.entity_id
_entity_poly.type
_entity_poly.pdbx_seq_one_letter_code
_entity_poly.pdbx_strand_id
1 'polypeptide(L)'
;MSLRRRWATGLLAGLWLLPLAMSARTVSAADAPDSTAAKSTAADSTAANSTATQPPTDVLRSTLANGLRVIIVRNTLAPVVSTSVNYLVGSDEAPAGFPGMAHAQEHMMFRGSAGLTADQLADIGAVMGGDFNADTRESLTQYLFTVPSDDLDVALHIESLRMRGVLDSTQGWDQERGAIEQEVAQDRSNPDYVLYTKLRALAFANTPYAHDALGTRPSFDHTTAQMLQQFHAQWYGPNNAILVIVGNLQLHPTLAAVRQLFGGIPRTQLPARPAIQLQPMHAASFTVDTDRPNGALMLAVRVPGMHSPDFPALEVLSDVLSSRRFDLYGLVAQGKAIDTGFSLDPLPQAGLAYATAEFTAGKNPKVLEQQVRAILARVASQGVPGDLVQAAKLQEQREAGFEKNSIEGLASIWSDAVALYGLRSPDEDLQRIERVTVADVDRVAHQYLKLDQAVSATMLPRGSGRPVVASGGFGGQENISLGQAQPTALPAWARQAVNRLVVPPATTHPVVTQLPNGLTLIVQPETVSDTVSVIGHIRNRSDTETPPGQEGVSELLDALLPFGTEHLGRVAYQRALDSIGAQEQAGTDFEVDALSQNFDRAVQLLADNELHPALPQAAMSFLQPQLAQEVAANDNSPGFLAQHSLVKALYPPHDPSVREATEQSVDSLTLQNVWDYYRKVYRPDLATIVVIGKVTPQQAQATIAKYFGAWAATGPKPDTDLPVAPPNPRSVVAVPDASRVQDQVTLAETLSLTRSDPDYYALQLGNAVLGGGFYSTRLSIQMRKNTGLVYTVGSQLQAGRTRAVYIIEYACDPQNVSKAAAIATEEVSAMQKAPPGADELARVKSLLLRQIPLSEASMDQIAEGFIQRRELNVPLDEPTRAAKRYIQLSGQDVQAAFRKWMRPDALVRVVEGPPPG
;
A
#
# COMPACT_ATOMS: atom_id res chain seq x y z
N MET A 1 -12.69 -6.04 4.78
CA MET A 1 -11.63 -6.06 3.75
C MET A 1 -11.34 -7.49 3.44
N SER A 2 -11.48 -7.93 2.18
CA SER A 2 -10.99 -9.24 1.80
C SER A 2 -9.45 -9.24 1.93
N LEU A 3 -8.86 -10.39 2.21
CA LEU A 3 -7.39 -10.54 2.28
C LEU A 3 -6.67 -9.97 1.03
N ARG A 4 -7.37 -9.94 -0.12
CA ARG A 4 -6.87 -9.36 -1.37
C ARG A 4 -6.44 -7.89 -1.24
N ARG A 5 -7.12 -7.07 -0.43
CA ARG A 5 -6.71 -5.66 -0.22
C ARG A 5 -5.55 -5.48 0.76
N ARG A 6 -5.38 -6.36 1.74
CA ARG A 6 -4.24 -6.25 2.68
C ARG A 6 -2.88 -6.49 2.02
N TRP A 7 -2.83 -7.25 0.95
CA TRP A 7 -1.60 -7.53 0.20
C TRP A 7 -1.30 -6.50 -0.91
N ALA A 8 -2.34 -5.93 -1.54
CA ALA A 8 -2.16 -4.91 -2.57
C ALA A 8 -1.75 -3.53 -2.01
N THR A 9 -2.17 -3.18 -0.79
CA THR A 9 -1.76 -1.91 -0.14
C THR A 9 -0.38 -1.95 0.50
N GLY A 10 0.26 -3.11 0.63
CA GLY A 10 1.66 -3.22 1.05
C GLY A 10 2.66 -2.77 -0.03
N LEU A 11 2.24 -2.69 -1.28
CA LEU A 11 3.10 -2.42 -2.44
C LEU A 11 3.40 -0.93 -2.70
N LEU A 12 2.74 0.01 -2.03
CA LEU A 12 2.88 1.46 -2.31
C LEU A 12 3.48 2.30 -1.18
N ALA A 13 3.89 1.70 -0.05
CA ALA A 13 4.42 2.43 1.10
C ALA A 13 5.94 2.70 1.07
N GLY A 14 6.59 2.53 -0.06
CA GLY A 14 8.04 2.72 -0.24
C GLY A 14 8.51 4.15 -0.55
N LEU A 15 7.63 5.14 -0.60
CA LEU A 15 7.99 6.54 -0.88
C LEU A 15 7.23 7.50 0.05
N TRP A 16 7.77 7.72 1.23
CA TRP A 16 7.73 8.98 2.01
C TRP A 16 6.40 9.74 2.04
N LEU A 17 5.53 9.36 2.94
CA LEU A 17 4.49 10.24 3.46
C LEU A 17 4.69 10.37 4.98
N LEU A 18 4.79 11.59 5.44
CA LEU A 18 4.52 11.96 6.83
C LEU A 18 3.14 11.38 7.22
N PRO A 19 2.96 10.91 8.43
CA PRO A 19 1.70 10.31 8.84
C PRO A 19 0.60 11.38 8.86
N LEU A 20 -0.16 11.47 7.80
CA LEU A 20 -1.55 11.85 7.90
C LEU A 20 -2.25 10.57 8.32
N ALA A 21 -2.82 10.57 9.52
CA ALA A 21 -3.56 9.45 10.07
C ALA A 21 -4.70 9.09 9.10
N MET A 22 -4.54 8.01 8.34
CA MET A 22 -5.61 7.43 7.57
C MET A 22 -6.09 6.15 8.24
N SER A 23 -7.27 6.27 8.82
CA SER A 23 -8.04 5.17 9.39
C SER A 23 -8.41 4.16 8.31
N ALA A 24 -8.15 2.88 8.57
CA ALA A 24 -8.57 1.76 7.73
C ALA A 24 -10.09 1.68 7.61
N ARG A 25 -10.59 1.32 6.45
CA ARG A 25 -12.03 1.24 6.17
C ARG A 25 -12.49 -0.07 5.58
N THR A 26 -13.65 -0.45 6.02
CA THR A 26 -14.43 -1.60 5.56
C THR A 26 -15.82 -1.14 5.13
N VAL A 27 -16.39 -1.76 4.13
CA VAL A 27 -17.69 -1.44 3.56
C VAL A 27 -18.53 -2.65 3.16
N SER A 28 -19.79 -2.46 3.14
CA SER A 28 -20.85 -3.43 2.93
C SER A 28 -22.00 -2.94 2.01
N ALA A 29 -22.72 -3.82 1.48
CA ALA A 29 -23.61 -4.00 0.37
C ALA A 29 -25.18 -3.96 0.57
N ALA A 30 -26.01 -4.04 -0.37
CA ALA A 30 -27.23 -4.74 -0.86
C ALA A 30 -28.37 -3.85 -1.42
N ASP A 31 -29.28 -4.18 -2.18
CA ASP A 31 -30.20 -5.15 -2.73
C ASP A 31 -30.87 -4.69 -4.04
N ALA A 32 -31.29 -5.62 -4.88
CA ALA A 32 -31.96 -5.36 -6.14
C ALA A 32 -33.47 -5.72 -6.08
N PRO A 33 -34.33 -5.17 -6.92
CA PRO A 33 -35.66 -5.75 -7.12
C PRO A 33 -35.83 -6.42 -8.49
N ASP A 34 -36.67 -7.45 -8.44
CA ASP A 34 -37.24 -8.30 -9.50
C ASP A 34 -37.63 -7.57 -10.79
N SER A 35 -37.40 -8.25 -11.92
CA SER A 35 -38.25 -8.08 -13.11
C SER A 35 -38.33 -9.33 -13.98
N THR A 36 -39.52 -9.72 -14.14
CA THR A 36 -40.25 -10.71 -14.95
C THR A 36 -39.65 -11.14 -16.29
N ALA A 37 -39.75 -12.42 -16.53
CA ALA A 37 -39.46 -13.15 -17.73
C ALA A 37 -40.32 -12.76 -18.93
N ALA A 38 -39.72 -12.77 -20.13
CA ALA A 38 -40.39 -12.94 -21.40
C ALA A 38 -39.68 -13.99 -22.24
N LYS A 39 -40.43 -15.06 -22.54
CA LYS A 39 -40.04 -16.12 -23.49
C LYS A 39 -40.15 -15.59 -24.94
N SER A 40 -39.18 -15.91 -25.78
CA SER A 40 -39.35 -15.87 -27.21
C SER A 40 -38.65 -17.04 -27.90
N THR A 41 -39.36 -17.58 -28.85
CA THR A 41 -39.21 -18.82 -29.57
C THR A 41 -38.09 -18.81 -30.60
N ALA A 42 -37.54 -20.01 -30.84
CA ALA A 42 -36.57 -20.30 -31.92
C ALA A 42 -37.15 -20.15 -33.31
N ALA A 43 -36.37 -19.69 -34.27
CA ALA A 43 -36.54 -19.96 -35.69
C ALA A 43 -35.17 -20.09 -36.37
N ASP A 44 -34.99 -21.21 -37.03
CA ASP A 44 -33.87 -21.55 -37.93
C ASP A 44 -33.76 -20.59 -39.12
N SER A 45 -32.55 -20.21 -39.48
CA SER A 45 -32.21 -19.99 -40.89
C SER A 45 -30.70 -19.84 -41.18
N THR A 46 -30.17 -20.77 -41.93
CA THR A 46 -29.17 -20.70 -43.02
C THR A 46 -27.94 -19.80 -42.87
N ALA A 47 -26.82 -20.47 -43.03
CA ALA A 47 -25.46 -19.96 -43.12
C ALA A 47 -25.29 -18.81 -44.18
N ALA A 48 -24.68 -17.73 -43.70
CA ALA A 48 -23.93 -16.84 -44.55
C ALA A 48 -22.56 -16.58 -43.91
N ASN A 49 -21.47 -16.96 -44.57
CA ASN A 49 -20.11 -16.67 -44.19
C ASN A 49 -19.92 -15.13 -44.11
N SER A 50 -19.94 -14.59 -42.93
CA SER A 50 -19.32 -13.30 -42.60
C SER A 50 -18.14 -13.58 -41.67
N THR A 51 -16.94 -13.30 -42.18
CA THR A 51 -15.73 -13.16 -41.37
C THR A 51 -15.95 -11.98 -40.42
N ALA A 52 -16.68 -12.18 -39.35
CA ALA A 52 -16.67 -11.30 -38.20
C ALA A 52 -15.30 -11.48 -37.56
N THR A 53 -14.41 -10.52 -37.73
CA THR A 53 -13.24 -10.34 -36.88
C THR A 53 -13.75 -10.27 -35.46
N GLN A 54 -13.49 -11.30 -34.64
CA GLN A 54 -13.64 -11.21 -33.20
C GLN A 54 -12.84 -9.99 -32.71
N PRO A 55 -13.37 -9.17 -31.81
CA PRO A 55 -12.57 -8.08 -31.22
C PRO A 55 -11.28 -8.69 -30.67
N PRO A 56 -10.13 -8.01 -30.84
CA PRO A 56 -8.86 -8.52 -30.36
C PRO A 56 -8.99 -8.80 -28.85
N THR A 57 -8.77 -10.07 -28.45
CA THR A 57 -8.74 -10.41 -27.04
C THR A 57 -7.52 -9.74 -26.43
N ASP A 58 -7.70 -8.94 -25.38
CA ASP A 58 -6.59 -8.26 -24.67
C ASP A 58 -5.73 -9.23 -23.84
N VAL A 59 -5.96 -10.52 -23.95
CA VAL A 59 -5.24 -11.57 -23.22
C VAL A 59 -4.71 -12.64 -24.17
N LEU A 60 -3.40 -12.92 -24.06
CA LEU A 60 -2.73 -14.00 -24.78
C LEU A 60 -2.11 -14.99 -23.79
N ARG A 61 -2.38 -16.28 -23.99
CA ARG A 61 -1.80 -17.37 -23.18
C ARG A 61 -0.98 -18.29 -24.07
N SER A 62 0.18 -18.70 -23.59
CA SER A 62 1.05 -19.65 -24.27
C SER A 62 1.84 -20.50 -23.28
N THR A 63 2.17 -21.72 -23.68
CA THR A 63 3.15 -22.53 -22.94
C THR A 63 4.32 -22.79 -23.87
N LEU A 64 5.53 -22.43 -23.46
CA LEU A 64 6.74 -22.67 -24.22
C LEU A 64 7.12 -24.16 -24.20
N ALA A 65 7.95 -24.60 -25.13
CA ALA A 65 8.42 -25.99 -25.23
C ALA A 65 9.12 -26.48 -23.95
N ASN A 66 9.78 -25.58 -23.23
CA ASN A 66 10.42 -25.89 -21.94
C ASN A 66 9.45 -25.88 -20.75
N GLY A 67 8.16 -25.65 -20.96
CA GLY A 67 7.12 -25.72 -19.95
C GLY A 67 6.80 -24.39 -19.26
N LEU A 68 7.48 -23.29 -19.55
CA LEU A 68 7.14 -21.96 -19.03
C LEU A 68 5.74 -21.56 -19.52
N ARG A 69 4.83 -21.30 -18.60
CA ARG A 69 3.51 -20.74 -18.87
C ARG A 69 3.64 -19.23 -18.98
N VAL A 70 3.06 -18.63 -20.02
CA VAL A 70 3.14 -17.19 -20.29
C VAL A 70 1.74 -16.64 -20.46
N ILE A 71 1.43 -15.59 -19.73
CA ILE A 71 0.18 -14.84 -19.79
C ILE A 71 0.53 -13.39 -20.04
N ILE A 72 -0.04 -12.82 -21.11
CA ILE A 72 0.19 -11.45 -21.49
C ILE A 72 -1.17 -10.75 -21.56
N VAL A 73 -1.33 -9.69 -20.79
CA VAL A 73 -2.58 -8.91 -20.68
C VAL A 73 -2.31 -7.48 -21.11
N ARG A 74 -3.10 -6.98 -22.04
CA ARG A 74 -2.99 -5.60 -22.48
C ARG A 74 -3.86 -4.69 -21.61
N ASN A 75 -3.24 -3.66 -21.04
CA ASN A 75 -3.90 -2.54 -20.35
C ASN A 75 -3.24 -1.25 -20.83
N THR A 76 -4.03 -0.27 -21.28
CA THR A 76 -3.53 0.95 -21.93
C THR A 76 -3.66 2.20 -21.07
N LEU A 77 -3.86 2.05 -19.77
CA LEU A 77 -4.01 3.17 -18.82
C LEU A 77 -2.83 4.13 -18.88
N ALA A 78 -1.62 3.59 -18.80
CA ALA A 78 -0.36 4.33 -18.88
C ALA A 78 0.66 3.57 -19.72
N PRO A 79 1.73 4.22 -20.26
CA PRO A 79 2.83 3.55 -20.96
C PRO A 79 3.76 2.82 -19.97
N VAL A 80 3.19 1.94 -19.19
CA VAL A 80 3.80 1.14 -18.11
C VAL A 80 3.50 -0.33 -18.36
N VAL A 81 4.41 -1.19 -17.92
CA VAL A 81 4.21 -2.64 -17.88
C VAL A 81 4.64 -3.17 -16.52
N SER A 82 3.88 -4.14 -16.01
CA SER A 82 4.24 -4.94 -14.85
C SER A 82 4.51 -6.37 -15.29
N THR A 83 5.61 -6.96 -14.83
CA THR A 83 5.96 -8.37 -15.03
C THR A 83 6.00 -9.08 -13.70
N SER A 84 5.46 -10.28 -13.63
CA SER A 84 5.51 -11.15 -12.47
C SER A 84 5.98 -12.53 -12.88
N VAL A 85 7.15 -12.94 -12.39
CA VAL A 85 7.61 -14.32 -12.52
C VAL A 85 7.24 -15.07 -11.25
N ASN A 86 6.30 -15.97 -11.38
CA ASN A 86 5.71 -16.75 -10.30
C ASN A 86 6.34 -18.16 -10.29
N TYR A 87 7.29 -18.40 -9.40
CA TYR A 87 7.83 -19.74 -9.17
C TYR A 87 6.94 -20.49 -8.17
N LEU A 88 6.46 -21.67 -8.55
CA LEU A 88 5.59 -22.47 -7.71
C LEU A 88 6.40 -23.21 -6.65
N VAL A 89 7.02 -22.49 -5.78
CA VAL A 89 7.87 -22.95 -4.66
C VAL A 89 7.85 -21.88 -3.57
N GLY A 90 7.80 -22.30 -2.31
CA GLY A 90 7.80 -21.41 -1.16
C GLY A 90 8.30 -22.12 0.09
N SER A 91 7.83 -21.69 1.26
CA SER A 91 8.27 -22.28 2.53
C SER A 91 7.85 -23.74 2.70
N ASP A 92 6.82 -24.21 2.01
CA ASP A 92 6.37 -25.60 2.04
C ASP A 92 7.41 -26.58 1.47
N GLU A 93 8.21 -26.14 0.52
CA GLU A 93 9.27 -26.91 -0.13
C GLU A 93 10.64 -26.76 0.56
N ALA A 94 10.74 -25.92 1.59
CA ALA A 94 11.97 -25.79 2.35
C ALA A 94 12.37 -27.13 2.98
N PRO A 95 13.65 -27.53 2.92
CA PRO A 95 14.12 -28.78 3.54
C PRO A 95 13.85 -28.80 5.04
N ALA A 96 13.53 -29.97 5.59
CA ALA A 96 13.29 -30.13 7.02
C ALA A 96 14.46 -29.60 7.86
N GLY A 97 14.18 -28.73 8.82
CA GLY A 97 15.18 -28.06 9.65
C GLY A 97 15.73 -26.74 9.06
N PHE A 98 15.28 -26.34 7.86
CA PHE A 98 15.70 -25.09 7.20
C PHE A 98 14.51 -24.18 6.82
N PRO A 99 13.62 -23.84 7.78
CA PRO A 99 12.57 -22.86 7.50
C PRO A 99 13.21 -21.54 7.06
N GLY A 100 12.61 -20.88 6.06
CA GLY A 100 13.15 -19.65 5.45
C GLY A 100 14.12 -19.90 4.29
N MET A 101 14.34 -21.15 3.84
CA MET A 101 15.20 -21.42 2.68
C MET A 101 14.73 -20.73 1.40
N ALA A 102 13.42 -20.71 1.14
CA ALA A 102 12.84 -20.03 -0.01
C ALA A 102 13.02 -18.50 0.08
N HIS A 103 12.84 -17.92 1.25
CA HIS A 103 13.09 -16.52 1.54
C HIS A 103 14.58 -16.15 1.38
N ALA A 104 15.48 -16.95 1.93
CA ALA A 104 16.91 -16.78 1.72
C ALA A 104 17.29 -16.83 0.21
N GLN A 105 16.64 -17.72 -0.56
CA GLN A 105 16.87 -17.80 -2.01
C GLN A 105 16.30 -16.57 -2.72
N GLU A 106 15.18 -16.02 -2.26
CA GLU A 106 14.60 -14.78 -2.77
C GLU A 106 15.63 -13.65 -2.70
N HIS A 107 16.22 -13.39 -1.54
CA HIS A 107 17.26 -12.38 -1.35
C HIS A 107 18.47 -12.63 -2.28
N MET A 108 18.88 -13.86 -2.40
CA MET A 108 20.02 -14.21 -3.25
C MET A 108 19.78 -14.00 -4.75
N MET A 109 18.52 -13.99 -5.21
CA MET A 109 18.16 -13.66 -6.61
C MET A 109 18.50 -12.19 -6.97
N PHE A 110 18.75 -11.34 -5.99
CA PHE A 110 19.21 -9.96 -6.21
C PHE A 110 20.74 -9.81 -6.11
N ARG A 111 21.47 -10.89 -5.80
CA ARG A 111 22.93 -10.87 -5.66
C ARG A 111 23.67 -11.20 -6.95
N GLY A 112 22.96 -11.22 -8.08
CA GLY A 112 23.52 -11.35 -9.41
C GLY A 112 23.36 -12.73 -10.03
N SER A 113 23.50 -12.74 -11.35
CA SER A 113 23.42 -13.93 -12.21
C SER A 113 24.59 -13.96 -13.18
N ALA A 114 24.77 -15.07 -13.89
CA ALA A 114 25.81 -15.17 -14.91
C ALA A 114 25.59 -14.12 -16.01
N GLY A 115 26.53 -13.17 -16.14
CA GLY A 115 26.45 -12.05 -17.09
C GLY A 115 25.75 -10.79 -16.56
N LEU A 116 25.33 -10.78 -15.30
CA LEU A 116 24.76 -9.61 -14.61
C LEU A 116 25.19 -9.62 -13.14
N THR A 117 26.12 -8.76 -12.76
CA THR A 117 26.54 -8.63 -11.36
C THR A 117 25.49 -7.95 -10.51
N ALA A 118 25.55 -8.11 -9.17
CA ALA A 118 24.69 -7.40 -8.24
C ALA A 118 24.77 -5.87 -8.45
N ASP A 119 25.98 -5.34 -8.66
CA ASP A 119 26.22 -3.92 -8.91
C ASP A 119 25.52 -3.43 -10.20
N GLN A 120 25.62 -4.21 -11.29
CA GLN A 120 24.95 -3.88 -12.55
C GLN A 120 23.43 -3.93 -12.40
N LEU A 121 22.90 -4.91 -11.66
CA LEU A 121 21.49 -5.01 -11.37
C LEU A 121 21.01 -3.81 -10.56
N ALA A 122 21.76 -3.41 -9.54
CA ALA A 122 21.49 -2.23 -8.72
C ALA A 122 21.49 -0.93 -9.55
N ASP A 123 22.49 -0.76 -10.42
CA ASP A 123 22.59 0.42 -11.30
C ASP A 123 21.45 0.47 -12.32
N ILE A 124 21.03 -0.67 -12.87
CA ILE A 124 19.88 -0.75 -13.79
C ILE A 124 18.60 -0.39 -13.03
N GLY A 125 18.35 -1.01 -11.87
CA GLY A 125 17.17 -0.74 -11.03
C GLY A 125 17.07 0.73 -10.64
N ALA A 126 18.17 1.32 -10.20
CA ALA A 126 18.22 2.74 -9.81
C ALA A 126 17.87 3.71 -10.95
N VAL A 127 18.07 3.33 -12.21
CA VAL A 127 17.74 4.17 -13.37
C VAL A 127 16.36 3.89 -13.91
N MET A 128 15.89 2.67 -13.83
CA MET A 128 14.55 2.30 -14.31
C MET A 128 13.43 2.95 -13.49
N GLY A 129 13.71 3.32 -12.24
CA GLY A 129 12.79 4.10 -11.39
C GLY A 129 11.47 3.41 -11.06
N GLY A 130 11.35 2.12 -11.42
CA GLY A 130 10.19 1.30 -11.15
C GLY A 130 10.34 0.50 -9.85
N ASP A 131 9.25 -0.16 -9.47
CA ASP A 131 9.26 -1.08 -8.36
C ASP A 131 9.94 -2.40 -8.76
N PHE A 132 10.87 -2.79 -7.92
CA PHE A 132 11.57 -4.07 -7.96
C PHE A 132 11.29 -4.77 -6.66
N ASN A 133 10.48 -5.79 -6.69
CA ASN A 133 10.11 -6.48 -5.48
C ASN A 133 10.06 -7.99 -5.67
N ALA A 134 10.03 -8.69 -4.55
CA ALA A 134 9.73 -10.10 -4.49
C ALA A 134 8.87 -10.40 -3.25
N ASP A 135 8.24 -11.54 -3.24
CA ASP A 135 7.39 -12.01 -2.14
C ASP A 135 7.47 -13.53 -2.08
N THR A 136 7.84 -14.07 -0.93
CA THR A 136 7.85 -15.50 -0.67
C THR A 136 6.73 -15.88 0.27
N ARG A 137 5.84 -16.74 -0.23
CA ARG A 137 4.72 -17.33 0.50
C ARG A 137 4.97 -18.81 0.74
N GLU A 138 3.96 -19.52 1.25
CA GLU A 138 4.07 -20.94 1.57
C GLU A 138 4.33 -21.79 0.33
N SER A 139 3.68 -21.49 -0.79
CA SER A 139 3.74 -22.32 -2.01
C SER A 139 4.18 -21.55 -3.26
N LEU A 140 4.59 -20.31 -3.10
CA LEU A 140 4.88 -19.39 -4.19
C LEU A 140 6.00 -18.44 -3.82
N THR A 141 6.92 -18.19 -4.77
CA THR A 141 7.84 -17.04 -4.72
C THR A 141 7.65 -16.22 -5.99
N GLN A 142 7.36 -14.94 -5.84
CA GLN A 142 7.10 -14.01 -6.94
C GLN A 142 8.24 -13.00 -7.07
N TYR A 143 8.57 -12.63 -8.32
CA TYR A 143 9.48 -11.52 -8.61
C TYR A 143 8.76 -10.54 -9.53
N LEU A 144 8.68 -9.29 -9.09
CA LEU A 144 7.86 -8.24 -9.67
C LEU A 144 8.74 -7.11 -10.24
N PHE A 145 8.41 -6.65 -11.44
CA PHE A 145 8.95 -5.43 -12.02
C PHE A 145 7.84 -4.60 -12.61
N THR A 146 7.65 -3.38 -12.12
CA THR A 146 6.80 -2.37 -12.76
C THR A 146 7.68 -1.28 -13.35
N VAL A 147 7.67 -1.16 -14.67
CA VAL A 147 8.60 -0.29 -15.43
C VAL A 147 7.87 0.42 -16.58
N PRO A 148 8.41 1.52 -17.13
CA PRO A 148 7.91 2.06 -18.39
C PRO A 148 7.91 0.99 -19.49
N SER A 149 6.89 1.00 -20.35
CA SER A 149 6.71 -0.02 -21.43
C SER A 149 7.94 -0.19 -22.31
N ASP A 150 8.68 0.88 -22.54
CA ASP A 150 9.91 0.89 -23.34
C ASP A 150 11.09 0.14 -22.69
N ASP A 151 11.00 -0.17 -21.39
CA ASP A 151 12.02 -0.87 -20.61
C ASP A 151 11.66 -2.34 -20.33
N LEU A 152 10.54 -2.84 -20.91
CA LEU A 152 10.10 -4.24 -20.77
C LEU A 152 11.20 -5.24 -21.16
N ASP A 153 11.94 -4.96 -22.24
CA ASP A 153 13.02 -5.85 -22.69
C ASP A 153 14.13 -6.00 -21.63
N VAL A 154 14.41 -4.92 -20.89
CA VAL A 154 15.39 -4.94 -19.79
C VAL A 154 14.90 -5.83 -18.64
N ALA A 155 13.65 -5.67 -18.22
CA ALA A 155 13.04 -6.50 -17.17
C ALA A 155 13.06 -8.00 -17.58
N LEU A 156 12.65 -8.31 -18.81
CA LEU A 156 12.66 -9.70 -19.31
C LEU A 156 14.09 -10.28 -19.40
N HIS A 157 15.10 -9.49 -19.73
CA HIS A 157 16.50 -9.94 -19.72
C HIS A 157 16.94 -10.32 -18.29
N ILE A 158 16.67 -9.46 -17.30
CA ILE A 158 16.99 -9.71 -15.90
C ILE A 158 16.35 -11.02 -15.45
N GLU A 159 15.04 -11.17 -15.65
CA GLU A 159 14.30 -12.37 -15.23
C GLU A 159 14.78 -13.64 -15.94
N SER A 160 15.12 -13.55 -17.22
CA SER A 160 15.66 -14.72 -17.94
C SER A 160 17.04 -15.15 -17.42
N LEU A 161 17.88 -14.22 -16.99
CA LEU A 161 19.17 -14.50 -16.39
C LEU A 161 19.02 -15.14 -15.00
N ARG A 162 18.12 -14.61 -14.15
CA ARG A 162 17.78 -15.18 -12.85
C ARG A 162 17.27 -16.62 -12.96
N MET A 163 16.36 -16.88 -13.90
CA MET A 163 15.83 -18.23 -14.14
C MET A 163 16.89 -19.20 -14.63
N ARG A 164 17.92 -18.73 -15.35
CA ARG A 164 19.05 -19.58 -15.80
C ARG A 164 19.97 -20.00 -14.65
N GLY A 165 20.12 -19.12 -13.65
CA GLY A 165 20.95 -19.38 -12.48
C GLY A 165 21.42 -18.10 -11.81
N VAL A 166 21.59 -18.18 -10.53
CA VAL A 166 22.09 -17.11 -9.66
C VAL A 166 23.51 -17.45 -9.20
N LEU A 167 24.25 -16.43 -8.78
CA LEU A 167 25.66 -16.62 -8.41
C LEU A 167 25.82 -17.33 -7.06
N ASP A 168 24.90 -17.12 -6.13
CA ASP A 168 24.86 -17.71 -4.77
C ASP A 168 26.26 -17.97 -4.19
N SER A 169 27.08 -16.91 -4.15
CA SER A 169 28.42 -17.01 -3.63
C SER A 169 28.42 -17.05 -2.10
N THR A 170 29.41 -17.73 -1.50
CA THR A 170 29.55 -17.71 -0.03
C THR A 170 29.65 -16.30 0.52
N GLN A 171 30.42 -15.43 -0.13
CA GLN A 171 30.53 -14.02 0.28
C GLN A 171 29.19 -13.29 0.19
N GLY A 172 28.41 -13.51 -0.88
CA GLY A 172 27.07 -12.93 -1.06
C GLY A 172 26.12 -13.39 0.04
N TRP A 173 26.12 -14.68 0.34
CA TRP A 173 25.28 -15.25 1.39
C TRP A 173 25.68 -14.71 2.79
N ASP A 174 26.96 -14.68 3.13
CA ASP A 174 27.43 -14.16 4.43
C ASP A 174 27.03 -12.69 4.65
N GLN A 175 26.96 -11.90 3.57
CA GLN A 175 26.50 -10.52 3.62
C GLN A 175 24.98 -10.43 3.77
N GLU A 176 24.23 -11.26 3.03
CA GLU A 176 22.76 -11.19 2.98
C GLU A 176 22.11 -11.78 4.23
N ARG A 177 22.71 -12.87 4.77
CA ARG A 177 22.23 -13.49 6.00
C ARG A 177 22.02 -12.50 7.14
N GLY A 178 22.94 -11.55 7.33
CA GLY A 178 22.81 -10.54 8.37
C GLY A 178 21.62 -9.60 8.16
N ALA A 179 21.29 -9.28 6.90
CA ALA A 179 20.12 -8.47 6.57
C ALA A 179 18.81 -9.21 6.86
N ILE A 180 18.71 -10.48 6.43
CA ILE A 180 17.54 -11.34 6.69
C ILE A 180 17.34 -11.55 8.21
N GLU A 181 18.41 -11.76 8.96
CA GLU A 181 18.33 -11.91 10.42
C GLU A 181 17.82 -10.66 11.12
N GLN A 182 18.15 -9.47 10.61
CA GLN A 182 17.61 -8.20 11.11
C GLN A 182 16.12 -8.07 10.81
N GLU A 183 15.70 -8.43 9.63
CA GLU A 183 14.29 -8.43 9.23
C GLU A 183 13.48 -9.38 10.11
N VAL A 184 13.94 -10.62 10.29
CA VAL A 184 13.31 -11.58 11.21
C VAL A 184 13.25 -11.02 12.64
N ALA A 185 14.26 -10.31 13.10
CA ALA A 185 14.27 -9.71 14.42
C ALA A 185 13.26 -8.55 14.53
N GLN A 186 13.12 -7.76 13.44
CA GLN A 186 12.13 -6.68 13.36
C GLN A 186 10.71 -7.23 13.41
N ASP A 187 10.36 -8.21 12.59
CA ASP A 187 9.01 -8.79 12.59
C ASP A 187 8.68 -9.48 13.91
N ARG A 188 9.64 -10.18 14.52
CA ARG A 188 9.47 -10.77 15.83
C ARG A 188 9.33 -9.77 16.97
N SER A 189 9.69 -8.51 16.76
CA SER A 189 9.40 -7.43 17.70
C SER A 189 7.96 -6.91 17.59
N ASN A 190 7.26 -7.24 16.51
CA ASN A 190 5.87 -6.84 16.29
C ASN A 190 4.91 -7.77 17.07
N PRO A 191 4.10 -7.24 18.00
CA PRO A 191 3.18 -8.05 18.79
C PRO A 191 2.12 -8.78 17.96
N ASP A 192 1.66 -8.19 16.85
CA ASP A 192 0.69 -8.84 15.96
C ASP A 192 1.30 -10.06 15.29
N TYR A 193 2.54 -9.94 14.83
CA TYR A 193 3.27 -11.07 14.25
C TYR A 193 3.44 -12.20 15.27
N VAL A 194 3.83 -11.86 16.50
CA VAL A 194 3.97 -12.85 17.59
C VAL A 194 2.64 -13.52 17.91
N LEU A 195 1.54 -12.76 17.95
CA LEU A 195 0.20 -13.27 18.17
C LEU A 195 -0.21 -14.25 17.05
N TYR A 196 -0.08 -13.80 15.81
CA TYR A 196 -0.47 -14.57 14.63
C TYR A 196 0.35 -15.85 14.44
N THR A 197 1.69 -15.78 14.57
CA THR A 197 2.56 -16.95 14.39
C THR A 197 2.35 -18.02 15.46
N LYS A 198 2.10 -17.62 16.72
CA LYS A 198 1.71 -18.56 17.78
C LYS A 198 0.36 -19.23 17.51
N LEU A 199 -0.62 -18.46 17.02
CA LEU A 199 -1.93 -18.98 16.65
C LEU A 199 -1.79 -19.99 15.52
N ARG A 200 -1.04 -19.65 14.48
CA ARG A 200 -0.75 -20.49 13.32
C ARG A 200 -0.03 -21.79 13.72
N ALA A 201 0.98 -21.70 14.58
CA ALA A 201 1.69 -22.87 15.10
C ALA A 201 0.78 -23.85 15.87
N LEU A 202 -0.24 -23.36 16.58
CA LEU A 202 -1.23 -24.19 17.25
C LEU A 202 -2.23 -24.80 16.28
N ALA A 203 -2.68 -24.03 15.29
CA ALA A 203 -3.68 -24.46 14.33
C ALA A 203 -3.14 -25.52 13.34
N PHE A 204 -1.85 -25.47 13.01
CA PHE A 204 -1.22 -26.31 12.00
C PHE A 204 -0.05 -27.15 12.55
N ALA A 205 -0.06 -27.47 13.84
CA ALA A 205 1.01 -28.19 14.51
C ALA A 205 1.49 -29.42 13.71
N ASN A 206 2.80 -29.61 13.64
CA ASN A 206 3.50 -30.70 12.93
C ASN A 206 3.26 -30.74 11.41
N THR A 207 2.97 -29.60 10.78
CA THR A 207 2.91 -29.46 9.33
C THR A 207 3.79 -28.29 8.88
N PRO A 208 4.17 -28.18 7.60
CA PRO A 208 4.83 -26.99 7.05
C PRO A 208 4.02 -25.70 7.31
N TYR A 209 2.70 -25.75 7.34
CA TYR A 209 1.84 -24.60 7.62
C TYR A 209 1.94 -24.03 9.05
N ALA A 210 2.65 -24.71 9.96
CA ALA A 210 2.87 -24.24 11.32
C ALA A 210 3.79 -23.01 11.42
N HIS A 211 4.55 -22.71 10.38
CA HIS A 211 5.40 -21.54 10.26
C HIS A 211 5.14 -20.80 8.95
N ASP A 212 5.49 -19.55 8.90
CA ASP A 212 5.46 -18.73 7.69
C ASP A 212 6.73 -18.89 6.85
N ALA A 213 6.86 -18.07 5.81
CA ALA A 213 8.02 -18.07 4.93
C ALA A 213 9.25 -17.35 5.51
N LEU A 214 9.08 -16.48 6.51
CA LEU A 214 10.13 -15.62 7.06
C LEU A 214 11.36 -16.40 7.54
N GLY A 215 11.15 -17.56 8.16
CA GLY A 215 12.23 -18.41 8.65
C GLY A 215 12.71 -18.05 10.04
N THR A 216 13.88 -18.59 10.40
CA THR A 216 14.46 -18.43 11.73
C THR A 216 15.96 -18.25 11.70
N ARG A 217 16.51 -17.44 12.62
CA ARG A 217 17.95 -17.26 12.75
C ARG A 217 18.75 -18.56 12.85
N PRO A 218 18.37 -19.56 13.67
CA PRO A 218 19.09 -20.84 13.70
C PRO A 218 19.12 -21.58 12.37
N SER A 219 18.07 -21.44 11.55
CA SER A 219 18.06 -21.99 10.19
C SER A 219 19.07 -21.28 9.30
N PHE A 220 19.12 -19.96 9.32
CA PHE A 220 20.03 -19.16 8.50
C PHE A 220 21.49 -19.38 8.89
N ASP A 221 21.80 -19.54 10.18
CA ASP A 221 23.14 -19.88 10.68
C ASP A 221 23.68 -21.20 10.10
N HIS A 222 22.78 -22.14 9.75
CA HIS A 222 23.14 -23.44 9.18
C HIS A 222 22.97 -23.51 7.65
N THR A 223 22.30 -22.52 7.04
CA THR A 223 22.12 -22.46 5.58
C THR A 223 23.44 -22.06 4.91
N THR A 224 23.77 -22.71 3.83
CA THR A 224 25.01 -22.47 3.04
C THR A 224 24.68 -22.04 1.62
N ALA A 225 25.57 -21.30 1.00
CA ALA A 225 25.47 -20.92 -0.42
C ALA A 225 25.26 -22.13 -1.34
N GLN A 226 25.90 -23.27 -1.05
CA GLN A 226 25.69 -24.48 -1.82
C GLN A 226 24.28 -25.05 -1.70
N MET A 227 23.65 -24.95 -0.52
CA MET A 227 22.26 -25.39 -0.32
C MET A 227 21.30 -24.50 -1.12
N LEU A 228 21.55 -23.18 -1.15
CA LEU A 228 20.77 -22.21 -1.94
C LEU A 228 20.91 -22.51 -3.45
N GLN A 229 22.12 -22.73 -3.96
CA GLN A 229 22.34 -23.14 -5.36
C GLN A 229 21.56 -24.42 -5.71
N GLN A 230 21.55 -25.41 -4.81
CA GLN A 230 20.80 -26.64 -5.00
C GLN A 230 19.30 -26.41 -4.99
N PHE A 231 18.80 -25.58 -4.09
CA PHE A 231 17.39 -25.23 -3.99
C PHE A 231 16.93 -24.50 -5.26
N HIS A 232 17.69 -23.49 -5.73
CA HIS A 232 17.44 -22.83 -7.00
C HIS A 232 17.40 -23.82 -8.17
N ALA A 233 18.42 -24.65 -8.32
CA ALA A 233 18.51 -25.63 -9.42
C ALA A 233 17.37 -26.65 -9.43
N GLN A 234 16.79 -26.95 -8.26
CA GLN A 234 15.69 -27.90 -8.11
C GLN A 234 14.33 -27.29 -8.41
N TRP A 235 14.10 -26.00 -8.08
CA TRP A 235 12.77 -25.44 -8.06
C TRP A 235 12.54 -24.26 -9.03
N TYR A 236 13.60 -23.50 -9.38
CA TYR A 236 13.46 -22.24 -10.14
C TYR A 236 13.57 -22.44 -11.66
N GLY A 237 13.04 -23.57 -12.16
CA GLY A 237 13.03 -23.88 -13.58
C GLY A 237 11.77 -23.42 -14.31
N PRO A 238 11.82 -23.28 -15.66
CA PRO A 238 10.72 -22.74 -16.46
C PRO A 238 9.44 -23.57 -16.36
N ASN A 239 9.55 -24.88 -16.16
CA ASN A 239 8.37 -25.76 -16.02
C ASN A 239 7.74 -25.74 -14.60
N ASN A 240 8.30 -24.97 -13.68
CA ASN A 240 7.74 -24.67 -12.37
C ASN A 240 7.41 -23.17 -12.24
N ALA A 241 7.30 -22.44 -13.37
CA ALA A 241 7.10 -21.01 -13.38
C ALA A 241 5.95 -20.57 -14.27
N ILE A 242 5.32 -19.44 -13.90
CA ILE A 242 4.34 -18.71 -14.70
C ILE A 242 4.82 -17.28 -14.82
N LEU A 243 5.00 -16.81 -16.05
CA LEU A 243 5.29 -15.41 -16.34
C LEU A 243 4.01 -14.69 -16.72
N VAL A 244 3.61 -13.72 -15.91
CA VAL A 244 2.50 -12.79 -16.16
C VAL A 244 3.08 -11.45 -16.57
N ILE A 245 2.56 -10.86 -17.66
CA ILE A 245 2.97 -9.54 -18.16
C ILE A 245 1.70 -8.74 -18.43
N VAL A 246 1.57 -7.60 -17.76
CA VAL A 246 0.38 -6.72 -17.88
C VAL A 246 0.83 -5.32 -18.23
N GLY A 247 0.13 -4.64 -19.12
CA GLY A 247 0.35 -3.21 -19.39
C GLY A 247 0.22 -2.79 -20.84
N ASN A 248 0.78 -1.63 -21.16
CA ASN A 248 0.70 -1.06 -22.51
C ASN A 248 1.74 -1.71 -23.43
N LEU A 249 1.34 -2.80 -24.06
CA LEU A 249 2.21 -3.66 -24.87
C LEU A 249 1.48 -4.30 -26.07
N GLN A 250 2.28 -4.88 -26.98
CA GLN A 250 1.80 -5.64 -28.13
C GLN A 250 1.90 -7.15 -27.82
N LEU A 251 0.79 -7.87 -27.82
CA LEU A 251 0.69 -9.26 -27.35
C LEU A 251 1.68 -10.22 -28.06
N HIS A 252 1.66 -10.26 -29.41
CA HIS A 252 2.49 -11.17 -30.18
C HIS A 252 3.98 -10.81 -30.21
N PRO A 253 4.39 -9.53 -30.37
CA PRO A 253 5.78 -9.12 -30.22
C PRO A 253 6.36 -9.44 -28.84
N THR A 254 5.60 -9.20 -27.77
CA THR A 254 6.00 -9.53 -26.40
C THR A 254 6.21 -11.04 -26.23
N LEU A 255 5.29 -11.87 -26.76
CA LEU A 255 5.49 -13.32 -26.73
C LEU A 255 6.71 -13.76 -27.53
N ALA A 256 7.04 -13.11 -28.63
CA ALA A 256 8.24 -13.41 -29.43
C ALA A 256 9.51 -13.08 -28.63
N ALA A 257 9.56 -11.94 -27.91
CA ALA A 257 10.67 -11.60 -27.00
C ALA A 257 10.83 -12.61 -25.86
N VAL A 258 9.73 -13.01 -25.22
CA VAL A 258 9.74 -14.06 -24.18
C VAL A 258 10.28 -15.38 -24.74
N ARG A 259 9.86 -15.81 -25.93
CA ARG A 259 10.37 -17.03 -26.57
C ARG A 259 11.87 -16.96 -26.85
N GLN A 260 12.35 -15.80 -27.28
CA GLN A 260 13.78 -15.57 -27.55
C GLN A 260 14.62 -15.68 -26.27
N LEU A 261 14.17 -15.03 -25.18
CA LEU A 261 14.93 -14.95 -23.93
C LEU A 261 14.83 -16.22 -23.08
N PHE A 262 13.63 -16.77 -22.95
CA PHE A 262 13.37 -17.89 -22.03
C PHE A 262 13.33 -19.26 -22.72
N GLY A 263 13.06 -19.33 -24.03
CA GLY A 263 12.81 -20.59 -24.73
C GLY A 263 14.01 -21.57 -24.74
N GLY A 264 15.23 -21.06 -24.61
CA GLY A 264 16.44 -21.85 -24.52
C GLY A 264 16.81 -22.33 -23.08
N ILE A 265 16.06 -21.97 -22.06
CA ILE A 265 16.30 -22.40 -20.68
C ILE A 265 15.82 -23.86 -20.54
N PRO A 266 16.65 -24.78 -20.04
CA PRO A 266 16.27 -26.20 -19.93
C PRO A 266 15.20 -26.42 -18.87
N ARG A 267 14.41 -27.47 -19.02
CA ARG A 267 13.46 -27.92 -17.98
C ARG A 267 14.22 -28.43 -16.77
N THR A 268 13.66 -28.17 -15.59
CA THR A 268 14.16 -28.71 -14.31
C THR A 268 13.43 -30.02 -13.97
N GLN A 269 14.15 -30.98 -13.40
CA GLN A 269 13.54 -32.17 -12.82
C GLN A 269 13.07 -31.83 -11.40
N LEU A 270 11.75 -31.59 -11.26
CA LEU A 270 11.15 -31.19 -10.00
C LEU A 270 11.16 -32.32 -8.97
N PRO A 271 11.54 -32.04 -7.71
CA PRO A 271 11.36 -32.99 -6.62
C PRO A 271 9.89 -33.27 -6.34
N ALA A 272 9.61 -34.36 -5.61
CA ALA A 272 8.28 -34.57 -5.05
C ALA A 272 7.99 -33.54 -3.96
N ARG A 273 6.79 -32.94 -4.00
CA ARG A 273 6.38 -31.99 -2.97
C ARG A 273 6.10 -32.69 -1.64
N PRO A 274 6.41 -32.05 -0.50
CA PRO A 274 6.05 -32.57 0.82
C PRO A 274 4.55 -32.83 0.93
N ALA A 275 4.16 -33.95 1.50
CA ALA A 275 2.76 -34.24 1.80
C ALA A 275 2.34 -33.53 3.09
N ILE A 276 1.30 -32.73 3.03
CA ILE A 276 0.74 -32.02 4.20
C ILE A 276 -0.31 -32.92 4.85
N GLN A 277 -0.01 -33.37 6.08
CA GLN A 277 -0.90 -34.22 6.87
C GLN A 277 -1.44 -33.43 8.06
N LEU A 278 -2.61 -32.85 7.89
CA LEU A 278 -3.27 -32.03 8.92
C LEU A 278 -3.65 -32.89 10.12
N GLN A 279 -3.17 -32.50 11.30
CA GLN A 279 -3.59 -33.08 12.57
C GLN A 279 -4.92 -32.46 13.04
N PRO A 280 -5.73 -33.13 13.89
CA PRO A 280 -6.91 -32.51 14.47
C PRO A 280 -6.53 -31.20 15.20
N MET A 281 -7.33 -30.15 15.00
CA MET A 281 -7.20 -28.91 15.74
C MET A 281 -7.87 -29.06 17.10
N HIS A 282 -7.24 -28.58 18.16
CA HIS A 282 -7.78 -28.59 19.51
C HIS A 282 -7.96 -27.17 20.04
N ALA A 283 -9.02 -26.97 20.82
CA ALA A 283 -9.22 -25.68 21.49
C ALA A 283 -8.02 -25.31 22.36
N ALA A 284 -7.55 -24.10 22.19
CA ALA A 284 -6.46 -23.53 22.96
C ALA A 284 -6.69 -22.05 23.21
N SER A 285 -6.05 -21.51 24.24
CA SER A 285 -6.04 -20.06 24.46
C SER A 285 -4.68 -19.63 24.97
N PHE A 286 -4.24 -18.46 24.53
CA PHE A 286 -3.01 -17.85 25.02
C PHE A 286 -3.11 -16.34 25.00
N THR A 287 -2.18 -15.69 25.71
CA THR A 287 -2.09 -14.24 25.81
C THR A 287 -0.68 -13.80 25.42
N VAL A 288 -0.61 -12.65 24.76
CA VAL A 288 0.62 -11.89 24.47
C VAL A 288 0.47 -10.52 25.11
N ASP A 289 1.46 -10.07 25.86
CA ASP A 289 1.48 -8.70 26.37
C ASP A 289 2.01 -7.74 25.30
N THR A 290 1.48 -6.52 25.29
CA THR A 290 1.88 -5.46 24.34
C THR A 290 1.95 -4.11 25.07
N ASP A 291 2.84 -3.26 24.61
CA ASP A 291 2.92 -1.85 25.02
C ASP A 291 1.96 -0.93 24.24
N ARG A 292 1.20 -1.48 23.28
CA ARG A 292 0.16 -0.72 22.57
C ARG A 292 -0.92 -0.26 23.54
N PRO A 293 -1.56 0.90 23.26
CA PRO A 293 -2.65 1.42 24.10
C PRO A 293 -3.90 0.54 24.07
N ASN A 294 -4.08 -0.22 22.98
CA ASN A 294 -5.24 -1.07 22.74
C ASN A 294 -4.88 -2.55 22.78
N GLY A 295 -5.81 -3.36 23.26
CA GLY A 295 -5.72 -4.81 23.18
C GLY A 295 -6.43 -5.34 21.94
N ALA A 296 -6.06 -6.57 21.54
CA ALA A 296 -6.69 -7.27 20.45
C ALA A 296 -7.09 -8.70 20.85
N LEU A 297 -8.22 -9.14 20.35
CA LEU A 297 -8.69 -10.52 20.43
C LEU A 297 -8.69 -11.11 19.02
N MET A 298 -8.19 -12.33 18.88
CA MET A 298 -8.31 -13.12 17.67
C MET A 298 -8.87 -14.49 18.01
N LEU A 299 -9.97 -14.86 17.36
CA LEU A 299 -10.64 -16.15 17.53
C LEU A 299 -10.63 -16.89 16.21
N ALA A 300 -9.80 -17.93 16.10
CA ALA A 300 -9.54 -18.63 14.83
C ALA A 300 -10.04 -20.07 14.83
N VAL A 301 -10.54 -20.48 13.65
CA VAL A 301 -10.88 -21.87 13.33
C VAL A 301 -10.19 -22.25 12.02
N ARG A 302 -9.90 -23.54 11.84
CA ARG A 302 -9.35 -24.04 10.57
C ARG A 302 -10.48 -24.33 9.60
N VAL A 303 -10.25 -23.91 8.35
CA VAL A 303 -11.19 -24.08 7.22
C VAL A 303 -10.48 -24.80 6.06
N PRO A 304 -11.22 -25.29 5.04
CA PRO A 304 -10.61 -25.78 3.81
C PRO A 304 -9.76 -24.72 3.11
N GLY A 305 -8.74 -25.16 2.40
CA GLY A 305 -7.86 -24.27 1.64
C GLY A 305 -8.45 -23.79 0.32
N MET A 306 -7.68 -22.95 -0.37
CA MET A 306 -8.09 -22.25 -1.59
C MET A 306 -8.43 -23.19 -2.78
N HIS A 307 -7.94 -24.44 -2.77
CA HIS A 307 -8.28 -25.43 -3.80
C HIS A 307 -9.59 -26.20 -3.53
N SER A 308 -10.25 -25.90 -2.41
CA SER A 308 -11.54 -26.53 -2.07
C SER A 308 -12.69 -25.95 -2.89
N PRO A 309 -13.66 -26.76 -3.31
CA PRO A 309 -14.89 -26.25 -3.93
C PRO A 309 -15.74 -25.39 -2.98
N ASP A 310 -15.52 -25.47 -1.67
CA ASP A 310 -16.19 -24.66 -0.65
C ASP A 310 -15.56 -23.29 -0.44
N PHE A 311 -14.36 -23.05 -1.00
CA PHE A 311 -13.61 -21.83 -0.75
C PHE A 311 -14.35 -20.54 -1.18
N PRO A 312 -14.99 -20.46 -2.36
CA PRO A 312 -15.76 -19.26 -2.73
C PRO A 312 -16.91 -18.94 -1.74
N ALA A 313 -17.54 -19.98 -1.16
CA ALA A 313 -18.58 -19.75 -0.15
C ALA A 313 -17.99 -19.26 1.20
N LEU A 314 -16.75 -19.62 1.51
CA LEU A 314 -16.03 -19.10 2.67
C LEU A 314 -15.60 -17.64 2.46
N GLU A 315 -15.20 -17.26 1.24
CA GLU A 315 -14.91 -15.86 0.89
C GLU A 315 -16.17 -15.00 1.10
N VAL A 316 -17.29 -15.39 0.52
CA VAL A 316 -18.58 -14.68 0.72
C VAL A 316 -18.98 -14.65 2.20
N LEU A 317 -18.77 -15.73 2.96
CA LEU A 317 -19.02 -15.73 4.42
C LEU A 317 -18.14 -14.73 5.14
N SER A 318 -16.87 -14.62 4.77
CA SER A 318 -15.93 -13.65 5.35
C SER A 318 -16.41 -12.22 5.14
N ASP A 319 -16.83 -11.88 3.93
CA ASP A 319 -17.35 -10.55 3.60
C ASP A 319 -18.64 -10.22 4.34
N VAL A 320 -19.55 -11.20 4.43
CA VAL A 320 -20.79 -11.04 5.21
C VAL A 320 -20.47 -10.75 6.67
N LEU A 321 -19.54 -11.48 7.28
CA LEU A 321 -19.19 -11.31 8.70
C LEU A 321 -18.41 -10.01 8.97
N SER A 322 -17.69 -9.50 7.98
CA SER A 322 -16.96 -8.22 8.04
C SER A 322 -17.84 -7.01 7.72
N SER A 323 -19.08 -7.26 7.29
CA SER A 323 -20.02 -6.21 6.91
C SER A 323 -20.30 -5.22 8.04
N ARG A 324 -20.28 -3.89 7.72
CA ARG A 324 -20.70 -2.85 8.67
C ARG A 324 -22.16 -2.94 9.12
N ARG A 325 -22.98 -3.73 8.43
CA ARG A 325 -24.35 -4.05 8.84
C ARG A 325 -24.44 -5.30 9.73
N PHE A 326 -23.36 -6.08 9.79
CA PHE A 326 -23.35 -7.32 10.55
C PHE A 326 -23.13 -7.09 12.05
N ASP A 327 -23.50 -8.08 12.85
CA ASP A 327 -23.49 -7.98 14.32
C ASP A 327 -22.09 -7.86 14.92
N LEU A 328 -21.02 -8.29 14.22
CA LEU A 328 -19.65 -8.04 14.65
C LEU A 328 -19.37 -6.51 14.69
N TYR A 329 -19.66 -5.81 13.60
CA TYR A 329 -19.52 -4.36 13.59
C TYR A 329 -20.54 -3.67 14.53
N GLY A 330 -21.64 -4.35 14.86
CA GLY A 330 -22.57 -3.90 15.89
C GLY A 330 -21.91 -3.69 17.26
N LEU A 331 -20.81 -4.38 17.56
CA LEU A 331 -20.02 -4.17 18.78
C LEU A 331 -19.28 -2.82 18.75
N VAL A 332 -18.77 -2.42 17.58
CA VAL A 332 -18.15 -1.09 17.37
C VAL A 332 -19.20 0.00 17.53
N ALA A 333 -20.32 -0.12 16.83
CA ALA A 333 -21.40 0.86 16.88
C ALA A 333 -22.03 1.05 18.28
N GLN A 334 -21.76 0.11 19.22
CA GLN A 334 -22.18 0.16 20.60
C GLN A 334 -21.05 0.59 21.57
N GLY A 335 -19.86 0.94 21.06
CA GLY A 335 -18.69 1.30 21.88
C GLY A 335 -18.13 0.14 22.73
N LYS A 336 -18.43 -1.12 22.35
CA LYS A 336 -17.95 -2.32 23.02
C LYS A 336 -16.59 -2.79 22.50
N ALA A 337 -16.32 -2.49 21.23
CA ALA A 337 -15.06 -2.71 20.56
C ALA A 337 -14.64 -1.43 19.85
N ILE A 338 -13.35 -1.26 19.60
CA ILE A 338 -12.79 -0.19 18.75
C ILE A 338 -12.99 -0.54 17.28
N ASP A 339 -12.63 -1.77 16.94
CA ASP A 339 -12.79 -2.34 15.60
C ASP A 339 -13.15 -3.82 15.70
N THR A 340 -13.76 -4.36 14.64
CA THR A 340 -14.04 -5.78 14.47
C THR A 340 -13.90 -6.17 13.02
N GLY A 341 -13.43 -7.40 12.77
CA GLY A 341 -13.33 -7.97 11.44
C GLY A 341 -13.50 -9.48 11.45
N PHE A 342 -13.66 -10.03 10.26
CA PHE A 342 -13.53 -11.46 10.01
C PHE A 342 -12.67 -11.64 8.76
N SER A 343 -11.70 -12.54 8.82
CA SER A 343 -10.72 -12.70 7.74
C SER A 343 -10.47 -14.17 7.47
N LEU A 344 -10.07 -14.44 6.21
CA LEU A 344 -9.52 -15.71 5.79
C LEU A 344 -8.02 -15.56 5.54
N ASP A 345 -7.23 -16.54 6.00
CA ASP A 345 -5.85 -16.75 5.60
C ASP A 345 -5.78 -18.08 4.82
N PRO A 346 -5.87 -18.01 3.48
CA PRO A 346 -5.96 -19.19 2.65
C PRO A 346 -4.59 -19.78 2.36
N LEU A 347 -4.47 -21.10 2.61
CA LEU A 347 -3.35 -21.92 2.15
C LEU A 347 -3.89 -22.96 1.15
N PRO A 348 -3.05 -23.65 0.36
CA PRO A 348 -3.52 -24.55 -0.70
C PRO A 348 -4.52 -25.63 -0.23
N GLN A 349 -4.23 -26.31 0.89
CA GLN A 349 -5.06 -27.44 1.37
C GLN A 349 -5.93 -27.12 2.58
N ALA A 350 -5.58 -26.12 3.37
CA ALA A 350 -6.34 -25.64 4.51
C ALA A 350 -6.08 -24.16 4.71
N GLY A 351 -6.90 -23.48 5.50
CA GLY A 351 -6.73 -22.09 5.84
C GLY A 351 -7.18 -21.81 7.26
N LEU A 352 -6.99 -20.58 7.69
CA LEU A 352 -7.57 -20.03 8.92
C LEU A 352 -8.71 -19.09 8.57
N ALA A 353 -9.81 -19.21 9.31
CA ALA A 353 -10.84 -18.20 9.38
C ALA A 353 -10.82 -17.63 10.81
N TYR A 354 -10.74 -16.33 10.95
CA TYR A 354 -10.65 -15.74 12.28
C TYR A 354 -11.41 -14.42 12.41
N ALA A 355 -12.10 -14.27 13.54
CA ALA A 355 -12.66 -13.01 13.96
C ALA A 355 -11.63 -12.22 14.75
N THR A 356 -11.51 -10.93 14.47
CA THR A 356 -10.73 -9.97 15.25
C THR A 356 -11.64 -9.00 15.97
N ALA A 357 -11.21 -8.53 17.16
CA ALA A 357 -11.88 -7.43 17.85
C ALA A 357 -10.85 -6.67 18.69
N GLU A 358 -10.81 -5.35 18.53
CA GLU A 358 -9.94 -4.47 19.29
C GLU A 358 -10.70 -3.84 20.48
N PHE A 359 -10.00 -3.63 21.59
CA PHE A 359 -10.57 -3.06 22.80
C PHE A 359 -9.59 -2.11 23.51
N THR A 360 -10.13 -1.12 24.21
CA THR A 360 -9.34 -0.16 24.99
C THR A 360 -8.74 -0.81 26.24
N ALA A 361 -7.60 -0.31 26.69
CA ALA A 361 -6.98 -0.74 27.96
C ALA A 361 -8.00 -0.68 29.12
N GLY A 362 -7.88 -1.64 30.04
CA GLY A 362 -8.79 -1.76 31.19
C GLY A 362 -10.12 -2.47 30.92
N LYS A 363 -10.52 -2.71 29.68
CA LYS A 363 -11.67 -3.56 29.35
C LYS A 363 -11.35 -5.04 29.57
N ASN A 364 -12.37 -5.82 29.91
CA ASN A 364 -12.19 -7.27 30.11
C ASN A 364 -12.32 -8.02 28.76
N PRO A 365 -11.24 -8.55 28.19
CA PRO A 365 -11.27 -9.22 26.90
C PRO A 365 -12.15 -10.48 26.88
N LYS A 366 -12.36 -11.15 28.02
CA LYS A 366 -13.21 -12.33 28.10
C LYS A 366 -14.68 -12.03 27.82
N VAL A 367 -15.15 -10.82 28.19
CA VAL A 367 -16.52 -10.40 27.89
C VAL A 367 -16.69 -10.18 26.39
N LEU A 368 -15.72 -9.54 25.75
CA LEU A 368 -15.70 -9.33 24.30
C LEU A 368 -15.60 -10.66 23.55
N GLU A 369 -14.72 -11.56 23.99
CA GLU A 369 -14.61 -12.91 23.41
C GLU A 369 -15.95 -13.66 23.45
N GLN A 370 -16.64 -13.62 24.60
CA GLN A 370 -17.95 -14.26 24.73
C GLN A 370 -18.99 -13.67 23.77
N GLN A 371 -18.97 -12.36 23.54
CA GLN A 371 -19.86 -11.71 22.59
C GLN A 371 -19.54 -12.12 21.13
N VAL A 372 -18.26 -12.12 20.74
CA VAL A 372 -17.82 -12.61 19.43
C VAL A 372 -18.21 -14.07 19.23
N ARG A 373 -17.94 -14.93 20.22
CA ARG A 373 -18.33 -16.36 20.15
C ARG A 373 -19.83 -16.54 20.04
N ALA A 374 -20.64 -15.75 20.74
CA ALA A 374 -22.10 -15.83 20.67
C ALA A 374 -22.61 -15.42 19.27
N ILE A 375 -22.01 -14.41 18.64
CA ILE A 375 -22.35 -14.00 17.27
C ILE A 375 -22.02 -15.12 16.29
N LEU A 376 -20.79 -15.64 16.32
CA LEU A 376 -20.37 -16.71 15.40
C LEU A 376 -21.14 -18.02 15.64
N ALA A 377 -21.48 -18.36 16.88
CA ALA A 377 -22.31 -19.53 17.19
C ALA A 377 -23.74 -19.40 16.64
N ARG A 378 -24.28 -18.19 16.62
CA ARG A 378 -25.59 -17.93 15.98
C ARG A 378 -25.48 -18.11 14.48
N VAL A 379 -24.44 -17.59 13.82
CA VAL A 379 -24.18 -17.81 12.41
C VAL A 379 -24.06 -19.31 12.09
N ALA A 380 -23.27 -20.04 12.83
CA ALA A 380 -23.09 -21.48 12.65
C ALA A 380 -24.41 -22.27 12.79
N SER A 381 -25.36 -21.79 13.60
CA SER A 381 -26.63 -22.49 13.85
C SER A 381 -27.82 -21.98 13.06
N GLN A 382 -27.86 -20.73 12.67
CA GLN A 382 -28.99 -20.04 12.06
C GLN A 382 -28.71 -19.50 10.65
N GLY A 383 -27.43 -19.52 10.21
CA GLY A 383 -27.01 -18.95 8.94
C GLY A 383 -26.88 -17.43 8.97
N VAL A 384 -26.83 -16.83 7.78
CA VAL A 384 -26.63 -15.41 7.56
C VAL A 384 -27.80 -14.76 6.79
N PRO A 385 -28.02 -13.44 6.93
CA PRO A 385 -29.04 -12.74 6.14
C PRO A 385 -28.74 -12.81 4.64
N GLY A 386 -29.73 -13.18 3.82
CA GLY A 386 -29.56 -13.35 2.38
C GLY A 386 -29.23 -12.03 1.64
N ASP A 387 -29.69 -10.90 2.16
CA ASP A 387 -29.35 -9.58 1.63
C ASP A 387 -27.87 -9.24 1.84
N LEU A 388 -27.21 -9.75 2.87
CA LEU A 388 -25.77 -9.59 3.06
C LEU A 388 -24.97 -10.49 2.11
N VAL A 389 -25.47 -11.68 1.77
CA VAL A 389 -24.83 -12.55 0.75
C VAL A 389 -24.84 -11.89 -0.62
N GLN A 390 -25.96 -11.27 -1.02
CA GLN A 390 -26.01 -10.53 -2.29
C GLN A 390 -25.05 -9.34 -2.26
N ALA A 391 -24.98 -8.73 -1.15
CA ALA A 391 -24.10 -7.65 -0.85
C ALA A 391 -22.63 -7.97 -1.07
N ALA A 392 -22.16 -8.99 -0.42
CA ALA A 392 -20.81 -9.50 -0.57
C ALA A 392 -20.48 -9.79 -2.05
N LYS A 393 -21.40 -10.42 -2.78
CA LYS A 393 -21.21 -10.69 -4.21
C LYS A 393 -21.09 -9.43 -5.07
N LEU A 394 -21.89 -8.40 -4.80
CA LEU A 394 -21.76 -7.10 -5.49
C LEU A 394 -20.46 -6.39 -5.14
N GLN A 395 -19.99 -6.53 -3.91
CA GLN A 395 -18.68 -6.03 -3.49
C GLN A 395 -17.57 -6.71 -4.30
N GLU A 396 -17.56 -8.02 -4.42
CA GLU A 396 -16.59 -8.77 -5.21
C GLU A 396 -16.62 -8.37 -6.70
N GLN A 397 -17.81 -8.15 -7.28
CA GLN A 397 -17.94 -7.66 -8.65
C GLN A 397 -17.31 -6.27 -8.82
N ARG A 398 -17.56 -5.36 -7.87
CA ARG A 398 -16.93 -4.03 -7.89
C ARG A 398 -15.41 -4.15 -7.78
N GLU A 399 -14.91 -4.90 -6.78
CA GLU A 399 -13.47 -5.06 -6.56
C GLU A 399 -12.78 -5.63 -7.79
N ALA A 400 -13.33 -6.66 -8.42
CA ALA A 400 -12.82 -7.21 -9.67
C ALA A 400 -12.81 -6.20 -10.85
N GLY A 401 -13.73 -5.23 -10.83
CA GLY A 401 -13.73 -4.11 -11.77
C GLY A 401 -12.61 -3.12 -11.48
N PHE A 402 -12.40 -2.77 -10.21
CA PHE A 402 -11.40 -1.79 -9.77
C PHE A 402 -9.97 -2.29 -9.92
N GLU A 403 -9.72 -3.58 -9.80
CA GLU A 403 -8.39 -4.16 -10.04
C GLU A 403 -7.86 -3.90 -11.47
N LYS A 404 -8.76 -3.68 -12.43
CA LYS A 404 -8.38 -3.30 -13.80
C LYS A 404 -7.87 -1.85 -13.91
N ASN A 405 -8.09 -1.03 -12.88
CA ASN A 405 -7.69 0.38 -12.81
C ASN A 405 -6.21 0.57 -12.44
N SER A 406 -5.50 -0.50 -12.10
CA SER A 406 -4.06 -0.51 -11.79
C SER A 406 -3.35 -1.54 -12.65
N ILE A 407 -2.24 -1.16 -13.29
CA ILE A 407 -1.43 -2.08 -14.10
C ILE A 407 -0.78 -3.13 -13.21
N GLU A 408 -0.27 -2.72 -12.07
CA GLU A 408 0.36 -3.60 -11.08
C GLU A 408 -0.68 -4.46 -10.36
N GLY A 409 -1.79 -3.87 -9.89
CA GLY A 409 -2.91 -4.60 -9.28
C GLY A 409 -3.43 -5.71 -10.20
N LEU A 410 -3.61 -5.39 -11.50
CA LEU A 410 -4.03 -6.38 -12.48
C LEU A 410 -2.99 -7.50 -12.68
N ALA A 411 -1.69 -7.21 -12.61
CA ALA A 411 -0.63 -8.23 -12.67
C ALA A 411 -0.67 -9.14 -11.43
N SER A 412 -0.92 -8.56 -10.25
CA SER A 412 -1.04 -9.30 -8.99
C SER A 412 -2.23 -10.26 -8.99
N ILE A 413 -3.44 -9.80 -9.33
CA ILE A 413 -4.62 -10.68 -9.34
C ILE A 413 -4.54 -11.78 -10.42
N TRP A 414 -3.90 -11.49 -11.57
CA TRP A 414 -3.62 -12.53 -12.54
C TRP A 414 -2.64 -13.57 -11.99
N SER A 415 -1.61 -13.14 -11.30
CA SER A 415 -0.63 -14.02 -10.66
C SER A 415 -1.29 -14.91 -9.60
N ASP A 416 -2.08 -14.32 -8.71
CA ASP A 416 -2.80 -15.06 -7.68
C ASP A 416 -3.78 -16.06 -8.28
N ALA A 417 -4.58 -15.65 -9.25
CA ALA A 417 -5.53 -16.54 -9.91
C ALA A 417 -4.85 -17.76 -10.53
N VAL A 418 -3.71 -17.58 -11.24
CA VAL A 418 -3.09 -18.69 -11.98
C VAL A 418 -2.04 -19.45 -11.20
N ALA A 419 -1.38 -18.84 -10.21
CA ALA A 419 -0.30 -19.46 -9.46
C ALA A 419 -0.74 -20.00 -8.09
N LEU A 420 -1.62 -19.30 -7.38
CA LEU A 420 -2.13 -19.74 -6.08
C LEU A 420 -3.44 -20.52 -6.21
N TYR A 421 -4.45 -19.94 -6.84
CA TYR A 421 -5.77 -20.57 -6.94
C TYR A 421 -5.84 -21.66 -8.02
N GLY A 422 -4.85 -21.74 -8.94
CA GLY A 422 -4.84 -22.70 -10.03
C GLY A 422 -5.93 -22.46 -11.08
N LEU A 423 -6.46 -21.26 -11.15
CA LEU A 423 -7.52 -20.83 -12.06
C LEU A 423 -6.96 -20.45 -13.44
N ARG A 424 -7.85 -20.27 -14.40
CA ARG A 424 -7.45 -19.78 -15.73
C ARG A 424 -7.35 -18.26 -15.78
N SER A 425 -8.16 -17.56 -15.00
CA SER A 425 -8.20 -16.09 -14.96
C SER A 425 -8.88 -15.59 -13.68
N PRO A 426 -8.71 -14.32 -13.33
CA PRO A 426 -9.51 -13.67 -12.27
C PRO A 426 -11.03 -13.74 -12.54
N ASP A 427 -11.46 -13.65 -13.81
CA ASP A 427 -12.89 -13.76 -14.14
C ASP A 427 -13.47 -15.13 -13.80
N GLU A 428 -12.68 -16.23 -13.83
CA GLU A 428 -13.13 -17.55 -13.39
C GLU A 428 -13.43 -17.59 -11.90
N ASP A 429 -12.64 -16.89 -11.10
CA ASP A 429 -12.87 -16.77 -9.67
C ASP A 429 -14.15 -16.00 -9.37
N LEU A 430 -14.32 -14.84 -9.98
CA LEU A 430 -15.54 -14.06 -9.87
C LEU A 430 -16.79 -14.87 -10.25
N GLN A 431 -16.72 -15.66 -11.34
CA GLN A 431 -17.83 -16.56 -11.73
C GLN A 431 -18.13 -17.64 -10.69
N ARG A 432 -17.14 -18.10 -9.92
CA ARG A 432 -17.36 -19.04 -8.81
C ARG A 432 -18.09 -18.35 -7.67
N ILE A 433 -17.66 -17.14 -7.30
CA ILE A 433 -18.32 -16.32 -6.27
C ILE A 433 -19.77 -15.99 -6.65
N GLU A 434 -20.02 -15.61 -7.92
CA GLU A 434 -21.36 -15.31 -8.41
C GLU A 434 -22.34 -16.48 -8.29
N ARG A 435 -21.86 -17.72 -8.34
CA ARG A 435 -22.68 -18.92 -8.20
C ARG A 435 -23.01 -19.29 -6.76
N VAL A 436 -22.30 -18.69 -5.79
CA VAL A 436 -22.54 -18.95 -4.37
C VAL A 436 -23.97 -18.57 -3.99
N THR A 437 -24.64 -19.47 -3.31
CA THR A 437 -26.01 -19.27 -2.78
C THR A 437 -25.98 -19.04 -1.27
N VAL A 438 -27.06 -18.50 -0.72
CA VAL A 438 -27.21 -18.38 0.75
C VAL A 438 -27.06 -19.74 1.43
N ALA A 439 -27.64 -20.80 0.83
CA ALA A 439 -27.54 -22.16 1.37
C ALA A 439 -26.10 -22.70 1.38
N ASP A 440 -25.24 -22.28 0.43
CA ASP A 440 -23.83 -22.64 0.44
C ASP A 440 -23.09 -21.93 1.58
N VAL A 441 -23.37 -20.64 1.79
CA VAL A 441 -22.79 -19.86 2.90
C VAL A 441 -23.23 -20.41 4.24
N ASP A 442 -24.52 -20.74 4.42
CA ASP A 442 -25.04 -21.35 5.66
C ASP A 442 -24.41 -22.72 5.91
N ARG A 443 -24.26 -23.53 4.86
CA ARG A 443 -23.64 -24.85 4.94
C ARG A 443 -22.17 -24.76 5.38
N VAL A 444 -21.37 -23.89 4.78
CA VAL A 444 -19.95 -23.74 5.17
C VAL A 444 -19.81 -23.13 6.56
N ALA A 445 -20.67 -22.20 6.95
CA ALA A 445 -20.72 -21.66 8.31
C ALA A 445 -21.00 -22.78 9.34
N HIS A 446 -22.04 -23.60 9.12
CA HIS A 446 -22.37 -24.73 9.99
C HIS A 446 -21.27 -25.79 10.05
N GLN A 447 -20.61 -26.06 8.91
CA GLN A 447 -19.61 -27.11 8.79
C GLN A 447 -18.25 -26.69 9.38
N TYR A 448 -17.83 -25.44 9.22
CA TYR A 448 -16.45 -25.03 9.49
C TYR A 448 -16.27 -24.07 10.67
N LEU A 449 -17.29 -23.32 11.11
CA LEU A 449 -17.20 -22.51 12.34
C LEU A 449 -17.28 -23.37 13.61
N LYS A 450 -16.29 -24.25 13.80
CA LYS A 450 -16.18 -25.18 14.95
C LYS A 450 -15.58 -24.48 16.17
N LEU A 451 -16.39 -23.68 16.87
CA LEU A 451 -15.94 -22.84 17.97
C LEU A 451 -15.47 -23.64 19.21
N ASP A 452 -15.87 -24.90 19.34
CA ASP A 452 -15.38 -25.85 20.33
C ASP A 452 -13.93 -26.27 20.10
N GLN A 453 -13.41 -26.08 18.88
CA GLN A 453 -12.02 -26.36 18.50
C GLN A 453 -11.21 -25.08 18.29
N ALA A 454 -11.83 -23.90 18.45
CA ALA A 454 -11.20 -22.60 18.13
C ALA A 454 -9.99 -22.30 19.03
N VAL A 455 -8.97 -21.72 18.45
CA VAL A 455 -7.86 -21.09 19.18
C VAL A 455 -8.21 -19.64 19.44
N SER A 456 -8.13 -19.23 20.71
CA SER A 456 -8.34 -17.85 21.16
C SER A 456 -6.99 -17.23 21.54
N ALA A 457 -6.62 -16.15 20.84
CA ALA A 457 -5.42 -15.38 21.11
C ALA A 457 -5.79 -13.98 21.59
N THR A 458 -5.19 -13.53 22.69
CA THR A 458 -5.48 -12.19 23.24
C THR A 458 -4.18 -11.42 23.41
N MET A 459 -4.16 -10.21 22.88
CA MET A 459 -3.09 -9.24 23.13
C MET A 459 -3.56 -8.27 24.22
N LEU A 460 -2.81 -8.19 25.31
CA LEU A 460 -3.16 -7.36 26.45
C LEU A 460 -2.24 -6.14 26.57
N PRO A 461 -2.80 -4.92 26.64
CA PRO A 461 -2.05 -3.72 26.97
C PRO A 461 -1.46 -3.83 28.37
N ARG A 462 -0.15 -3.95 28.46
CA ARG A 462 0.60 -3.95 29.74
C ARG A 462 1.89 -3.22 29.49
N GLY A 463 2.02 -2.03 30.08
CA GLY A 463 3.24 -1.24 29.97
C GLY A 463 4.45 -2.06 30.45
N SER A 464 5.29 -2.50 29.52
CA SER A 464 6.55 -3.17 29.82
C SER A 464 7.66 -2.15 30.05
N GLY A 465 7.41 -0.86 29.80
CA GLY A 465 8.41 0.19 29.74
C GLY A 465 9.23 0.12 28.45
N ARG A 466 8.82 -0.71 27.49
CA ARG A 466 9.38 -0.74 26.12
C ARG A 466 8.48 0.07 25.20
N PRO A 467 9.05 0.91 24.34
CA PRO A 467 8.27 1.66 23.37
C PRO A 467 7.50 0.76 22.40
N VAL A 468 6.38 1.26 21.94
CA VAL A 468 5.54 0.59 20.94
C VAL A 468 6.20 0.72 19.58
N VAL A 469 6.54 -0.39 18.95
CA VAL A 469 6.86 -0.40 17.52
C VAL A 469 5.60 0.04 16.76
N ALA A 470 5.71 1.10 15.95
CA ALA A 470 4.60 1.58 15.13
C ALA A 470 4.02 0.43 14.30
N SER A 471 2.70 0.38 14.19
CA SER A 471 1.96 -0.68 13.49
C SER A 471 2.10 -0.59 11.96
N GLY A 472 3.30 -0.86 11.44
CA GLY A 472 3.42 -1.40 10.10
C GLY A 472 3.07 -2.89 10.19
N GLY A 473 2.22 -3.42 9.30
CA GLY A 473 1.96 -4.86 9.27
C GLY A 473 3.28 -5.65 9.16
N PHE A 474 3.28 -6.89 9.59
CA PHE A 474 4.37 -7.82 9.27
C PHE A 474 4.23 -8.31 7.83
N GLY A 475 5.34 -8.70 7.17
CA GLY A 475 5.35 -9.11 5.76
C GLY A 475 5.21 -7.91 4.82
N GLY A 476 5.93 -6.82 5.08
CA GLY A 476 6.05 -5.68 4.15
C GLY A 476 7.01 -5.96 3.01
N GLN A 477 7.06 -5.04 2.04
CA GLN A 477 8.05 -5.09 0.95
C GLN A 477 9.46 -5.18 1.50
N GLU A 478 10.20 -6.17 1.05
CA GLU A 478 11.57 -6.35 1.44
C GLU A 478 12.44 -5.21 0.89
N ASN A 479 13.18 -4.55 1.77
CA ASN A 479 14.25 -3.64 1.35
C ASN A 479 15.45 -4.45 0.89
N ILE A 480 15.42 -4.87 -0.38
CA ILE A 480 16.47 -5.69 -0.96
C ILE A 480 17.79 -4.92 -0.93
N SER A 481 18.71 -5.41 -0.11
CA SER A 481 20.03 -4.85 0.02
C SER A 481 20.88 -5.20 -1.21
N LEU A 482 20.83 -4.36 -2.24
CA LEU A 482 21.75 -4.49 -3.37
C LEU A 482 23.16 -4.10 -2.89
N GLY A 483 24.11 -5.02 -2.91
CA GLY A 483 25.47 -4.87 -2.35
C GLY A 483 26.29 -3.67 -2.82
N GLN A 484 27.56 -3.62 -2.46
CA GLN A 484 28.47 -2.51 -2.79
C GLN A 484 28.70 -2.38 -4.31
N ALA A 485 28.03 -1.42 -4.98
CA ALA A 485 28.22 -1.23 -6.40
C ALA A 485 29.62 -0.65 -6.73
N GLN A 486 30.42 -1.34 -7.56
CA GLN A 486 31.55 -0.72 -8.25
C GLN A 486 31.02 -0.18 -9.58
N PRO A 487 31.53 0.97 -10.09
CA PRO A 487 31.15 1.45 -11.41
C PRO A 487 31.56 0.41 -12.47
N THR A 488 30.61 -0.43 -12.81
CA THR A 488 30.80 -1.50 -13.81
C THR A 488 30.09 -1.12 -15.10
N ALA A 489 30.71 -1.34 -16.25
CA ALA A 489 30.05 -1.08 -17.51
C ALA A 489 28.78 -1.94 -17.64
N LEU A 490 27.64 -1.29 -17.84
CA LEU A 490 26.36 -1.96 -18.02
C LEU A 490 26.41 -2.89 -19.25
N PRO A 491 25.68 -4.03 -19.20
CA PRO A 491 25.49 -4.88 -20.39
C PRO A 491 24.94 -4.06 -21.57
N ALA A 492 25.30 -4.47 -22.80
CA ALA A 492 24.92 -3.73 -23.99
C ALA A 492 23.39 -3.56 -24.12
N TRP A 493 22.62 -4.58 -23.74
CA TRP A 493 21.17 -4.57 -23.78
C TRP A 493 20.55 -3.59 -22.79
N ALA A 494 21.16 -3.34 -21.64
CA ALA A 494 20.68 -2.37 -20.64
C ALA A 494 21.14 -0.94 -20.96
N ARG A 495 22.37 -0.79 -21.48
CA ARG A 495 23.01 0.54 -21.67
C ARG A 495 22.21 1.47 -22.57
N GLN A 496 21.62 0.96 -23.65
CA GLN A 496 20.85 1.79 -24.58
C GLN A 496 19.54 2.27 -23.95
N ALA A 497 18.87 1.39 -23.21
CA ALA A 497 17.62 1.71 -22.52
C ALA A 497 17.88 2.74 -21.41
N VAL A 498 18.88 2.48 -20.55
CA VAL A 498 19.21 3.31 -19.38
C VAL A 498 19.61 4.73 -19.74
N ASN A 499 20.31 4.95 -20.88
CA ASN A 499 20.79 6.28 -21.31
C ASN A 499 19.74 7.07 -22.12
N ARG A 500 18.52 6.58 -22.28
CA ARG A 500 17.49 7.27 -23.04
C ARG A 500 16.86 8.41 -22.25
N LEU A 501 17.03 9.64 -22.70
CA LEU A 501 16.42 10.86 -22.15
C LEU A 501 15.34 11.37 -23.09
N VAL A 502 14.11 10.93 -22.90
CA VAL A 502 12.95 11.32 -23.71
C VAL A 502 11.85 11.84 -22.78
N VAL A 503 11.19 12.93 -23.18
CA VAL A 503 9.99 13.39 -22.46
C VAL A 503 8.89 12.35 -22.67
N PRO A 504 8.34 11.75 -21.58
CA PRO A 504 7.25 10.80 -21.71
C PRO A 504 6.03 11.45 -22.39
N PRO A 505 5.26 10.70 -23.18
CA PRO A 505 4.01 11.21 -23.73
C PRO A 505 3.03 11.50 -22.59
N ALA A 506 2.25 12.58 -22.71
CA ALA A 506 1.14 12.83 -21.79
C ALA A 506 0.03 11.78 -22.05
N THR A 507 -0.41 11.13 -21.00
CA THR A 507 -1.45 10.08 -21.02
C THR A 507 -2.80 10.63 -20.56
N THR A 508 -2.79 11.64 -19.74
CA THR A 508 -3.99 12.22 -19.12
C THR A 508 -4.45 13.48 -19.85
N HIS A 509 -5.77 13.59 -20.05
CA HIS A 509 -6.42 14.73 -20.73
C HIS A 509 -7.65 15.20 -19.95
N PRO A 510 -7.48 15.73 -18.72
CA PRO A 510 -8.59 16.11 -17.87
C PRO A 510 -9.35 17.33 -18.41
N VAL A 511 -10.67 17.30 -18.25
CA VAL A 511 -11.55 18.46 -18.49
C VAL A 511 -11.82 19.14 -17.14
N VAL A 512 -11.42 20.40 -17.03
CA VAL A 512 -11.59 21.19 -15.80
C VAL A 512 -12.76 22.15 -15.94
N THR A 513 -13.66 22.14 -14.96
CA THR A 513 -14.82 23.05 -14.89
C THR A 513 -14.92 23.62 -13.49
N GLN A 514 -15.22 24.91 -13.34
CA GLN A 514 -15.58 25.52 -12.07
C GLN A 514 -17.10 25.71 -12.02
N LEU A 515 -17.73 25.17 -10.98
CA LEU A 515 -19.18 25.36 -10.74
C LEU A 515 -19.48 26.78 -10.20
N PRO A 516 -20.72 27.25 -10.32
CA PRO A 516 -21.09 28.60 -9.85
C PRO A 516 -20.85 28.85 -8.35
N ASN A 517 -20.87 27.80 -7.52
CA ASN A 517 -20.57 27.86 -6.09
C ASN A 517 -19.08 27.85 -5.74
N GLY A 518 -18.20 27.83 -6.74
CA GLY A 518 -16.75 27.85 -6.57
C GLY A 518 -16.06 26.49 -6.56
N LEU A 519 -16.82 25.38 -6.51
CA LEU A 519 -16.26 24.03 -6.56
C LEU A 519 -15.53 23.78 -7.88
N THR A 520 -14.32 23.21 -7.81
CA THR A 520 -13.55 22.80 -8.98
C THR A 520 -13.82 21.33 -9.29
N LEU A 521 -14.29 21.05 -10.50
CA LEU A 521 -14.49 19.71 -11.03
C LEU A 521 -13.43 19.40 -12.09
N ILE A 522 -12.74 18.26 -11.93
CA ILE A 522 -11.79 17.69 -12.89
C ILE A 522 -12.33 16.34 -13.34
N VAL A 523 -12.50 16.14 -14.63
CA VAL A 523 -12.99 14.86 -15.18
C VAL A 523 -11.94 14.25 -16.08
N GLN A 524 -11.54 13.03 -15.77
CA GLN A 524 -10.65 12.20 -16.59
C GLN A 524 -11.41 10.95 -17.06
N PRO A 525 -11.92 10.95 -18.30
CA PRO A 525 -12.57 9.76 -18.86
C PRO A 525 -11.55 8.63 -19.06
N GLU A 526 -11.87 7.43 -18.55
CA GLU A 526 -11.10 6.22 -18.78
C GLU A 526 -12.02 5.06 -19.18
N THR A 527 -11.47 4.09 -19.93
CA THR A 527 -12.27 2.99 -20.48
C THR A 527 -11.67 1.60 -20.23
N VAL A 528 -10.66 1.51 -19.38
CA VAL A 528 -9.99 0.24 -19.06
C VAL A 528 -10.85 -0.68 -18.20
N SER A 529 -11.89 -0.14 -17.55
CA SER A 529 -12.86 -0.86 -16.73
C SER A 529 -14.26 -0.25 -16.83
N ASP A 530 -15.25 -0.92 -16.23
CA ASP A 530 -16.63 -0.42 -16.11
C ASP A 530 -16.88 0.29 -14.76
N THR A 531 -15.85 0.91 -14.19
CA THR A 531 -15.88 1.59 -12.90
C THR A 531 -15.81 3.10 -13.04
N VAL A 532 -16.14 3.79 -11.96
CA VAL A 532 -15.96 5.23 -11.79
C VAL A 532 -15.65 5.52 -10.33
N SER A 533 -14.61 6.35 -10.12
CA SER A 533 -14.28 6.95 -8.83
C SER A 533 -14.60 8.43 -8.82
N VAL A 534 -15.13 8.90 -7.71
CA VAL A 534 -15.29 10.32 -7.39
C VAL A 534 -14.45 10.60 -6.16
N ILE A 535 -13.35 11.30 -6.34
CA ILE A 535 -12.40 11.61 -5.28
C ILE A 535 -12.42 13.12 -5.06
N GLY A 536 -12.68 13.54 -3.84
CA GLY A 536 -12.77 14.94 -3.49
C GLY A 536 -11.81 15.31 -2.36
N HIS A 537 -11.39 16.57 -2.39
CA HIS A 537 -10.58 17.14 -1.34
C HIS A 537 -11.05 18.57 -1.03
N ILE A 538 -11.31 18.84 0.22
CA ILE A 538 -11.56 20.18 0.72
C ILE A 538 -10.24 20.72 1.25
N ARG A 539 -9.70 21.75 0.61
CA ARG A 539 -8.47 22.40 1.04
C ARG A 539 -8.63 23.05 2.41
N ASN A 540 -8.60 22.23 3.42
CA ASN A 540 -8.65 22.56 4.82
C ASN A 540 -7.32 22.18 5.47
N ARG A 541 -6.91 22.96 6.47
CA ARG A 541 -5.79 22.61 7.33
C ARG A 541 -6.22 22.75 8.78
N SER A 542 -6.38 21.64 9.45
CA SER A 542 -6.71 21.61 10.88
C SER A 542 -5.76 22.47 11.69
N ASP A 543 -4.48 22.54 11.32
CA ASP A 543 -3.47 23.41 11.92
C ASP A 543 -3.90 24.89 11.96
N THR A 544 -4.50 25.42 10.88
CA THR A 544 -4.85 26.85 10.74
C THR A 544 -6.28 27.13 11.14
N GLU A 545 -7.19 26.20 10.98
CA GLU A 545 -8.63 26.44 11.08
C GLU A 545 -9.25 25.97 12.38
N THR A 546 -8.62 25.03 13.09
CA THR A 546 -9.05 24.63 14.42
C THR A 546 -8.90 25.78 15.42
N PRO A 547 -9.95 26.16 16.14
CA PRO A 547 -9.81 27.14 17.20
C PRO A 547 -8.84 26.67 18.30
N PRO A 548 -8.07 27.59 18.92
CA PRO A 548 -7.19 27.22 20.04
C PRO A 548 -7.95 26.53 21.18
N GLY A 549 -7.43 25.40 21.65
CA GLY A 549 -8.03 24.57 22.68
C GLY A 549 -9.10 23.59 22.18
N GLN A 550 -9.30 23.49 20.86
CA GLN A 550 -10.19 22.52 20.22
C GLN A 550 -9.44 21.57 19.29
N GLU A 551 -8.14 21.41 19.50
CA GLU A 551 -7.33 20.45 18.77
C GLU A 551 -7.88 19.03 18.97
N GLY A 552 -8.04 18.27 17.88
CA GLY A 552 -8.73 16.99 17.84
C GLY A 552 -10.16 17.06 17.29
N VAL A 553 -10.70 18.28 17.00
CA VAL A 553 -12.06 18.44 16.50
C VAL A 553 -12.25 17.90 15.09
N SER A 554 -11.21 17.97 14.22
CA SER A 554 -11.24 17.40 12.87
C SER A 554 -11.31 15.89 12.91
N GLU A 555 -10.47 15.27 13.73
CA GLU A 555 -10.41 13.82 13.92
C GLU A 555 -11.73 13.28 14.49
N LEU A 556 -12.32 13.99 15.44
CA LEU A 556 -13.61 13.62 16.01
C LEU A 556 -14.75 13.77 14.98
N LEU A 557 -14.71 14.81 14.11
CA LEU A 557 -15.67 14.96 13.02
C LEU A 557 -15.57 13.78 12.06
N ASP A 558 -14.37 13.45 11.59
CA ASP A 558 -14.15 12.34 10.66
C ASP A 558 -14.61 11.00 11.25
N ALA A 559 -14.38 10.76 12.55
CA ALA A 559 -14.88 9.58 13.26
C ALA A 559 -16.41 9.50 13.35
N LEU A 560 -17.13 10.64 13.30
CA LEU A 560 -18.59 10.71 13.40
C LEU A 560 -19.30 10.55 12.04
N LEU A 561 -18.68 10.88 10.91
CA LEU A 561 -19.28 10.81 9.58
C LEU A 561 -19.83 9.42 9.19
N PRO A 562 -19.17 8.29 9.55
CA PRO A 562 -19.68 6.94 9.23
C PRO A 562 -20.98 6.56 9.93
N PHE A 563 -21.51 7.41 10.82
CA PHE A 563 -22.73 7.08 11.60
C PHE A 563 -24.04 7.47 10.90
N GLY A 564 -23.99 7.81 9.62
CA GLY A 564 -25.15 8.06 8.76
C GLY A 564 -25.42 9.54 8.52
N THR A 565 -26.51 9.80 7.83
CA THR A 565 -26.90 11.13 7.38
C THR A 565 -28.16 11.60 8.12
N GLU A 566 -28.55 12.88 7.96
CA GLU A 566 -29.83 13.39 8.45
C GLU A 566 -31.03 12.64 7.87
N HIS A 567 -30.87 12.06 6.67
CA HIS A 567 -31.92 11.35 5.93
C HIS A 567 -31.92 9.84 6.19
N LEU A 568 -30.76 9.27 6.39
CA LEU A 568 -30.55 7.82 6.50
C LEU A 568 -29.68 7.49 7.72
N GLY A 569 -30.27 6.84 8.71
CA GLY A 569 -29.46 6.32 9.81
C GLY A 569 -28.42 5.28 9.31
N ARG A 570 -27.33 5.09 10.05
CA ARG A 570 -26.15 4.29 9.71
C ARG A 570 -26.44 3.00 8.91
N VAL A 571 -27.34 2.15 9.42
CA VAL A 571 -27.65 0.85 8.76
C VAL A 571 -28.38 1.05 7.45
N ALA A 572 -29.31 2.02 7.37
CA ALA A 572 -30.06 2.32 6.15
C ALA A 572 -29.14 2.95 5.08
N TYR A 573 -28.23 3.84 5.50
CA TYR A 573 -27.24 4.45 4.63
C TYR A 573 -26.30 3.38 4.05
N GLN A 574 -25.78 2.51 4.91
CA GLN A 574 -24.96 1.42 4.49
C GLN A 574 -25.69 0.48 3.53
N ARG A 575 -26.96 0.16 3.80
CA ARG A 575 -27.79 -0.65 2.89
C ARG A 575 -27.95 0.01 1.53
N ALA A 576 -28.07 1.34 1.48
CA ALA A 576 -28.18 2.07 0.21
C ALA A 576 -26.91 1.99 -0.62
N LEU A 577 -25.73 2.14 -0.01
CA LEU A 577 -24.44 1.90 -0.67
C LEU A 577 -24.35 0.46 -1.17
N ASP A 578 -24.66 -0.44 -0.30
CA ASP A 578 -24.72 -1.84 -0.54
C ASP A 578 -25.57 -2.18 -1.79
N SER A 579 -26.75 -1.61 -1.96
CA SER A 579 -27.66 -1.93 -3.08
C SER A 579 -27.08 -1.60 -4.47
N ILE A 580 -26.02 -0.88 -4.52
CA ILE A 580 -25.34 -0.50 -5.77
C ILE A 580 -23.88 -0.98 -5.81
N GLY A 581 -23.45 -1.78 -4.81
CA GLY A 581 -22.06 -2.22 -4.68
C GLY A 581 -21.08 -1.05 -4.56
N ALA A 582 -21.50 0.09 -4.00
CA ALA A 582 -20.62 1.25 -3.85
C ALA A 582 -19.85 1.21 -2.53
N GLN A 583 -18.67 1.81 -2.55
CA GLN A 583 -17.88 2.13 -1.38
C GLN A 583 -17.79 3.64 -1.24
N GLU A 584 -17.98 4.15 -0.02
CA GLU A 584 -18.00 5.57 0.22
C GLU A 584 -17.20 5.94 1.48
N GLN A 585 -16.63 7.12 1.43
CA GLN A 585 -15.95 7.81 2.50
C GLN A 585 -16.28 9.30 2.44
N ALA A 586 -16.81 9.83 3.53
CA ALA A 586 -16.96 11.28 3.73
C ALA A 586 -15.80 11.83 4.57
N GLY A 587 -15.50 13.09 4.43
CA GLY A 587 -14.46 13.82 5.16
C GLY A 587 -13.91 15.00 4.38
N THR A 588 -12.85 15.62 4.90
CA THR A 588 -12.09 16.60 4.10
C THR A 588 -11.44 15.97 2.87
N ASP A 589 -11.09 14.70 2.97
CA ASP A 589 -10.80 13.80 1.85
C ASP A 589 -11.98 12.82 1.74
N PHE A 590 -12.71 12.89 0.64
CA PHE A 590 -13.92 12.10 0.45
C PHE A 590 -13.88 11.33 -0.88
N GLU A 591 -14.56 10.20 -0.89
CA GLU A 591 -14.52 9.33 -2.06
C GLU A 591 -15.80 8.48 -2.18
N VAL A 592 -16.21 8.19 -3.41
CA VAL A 592 -17.11 7.09 -3.70
C VAL A 592 -16.67 6.31 -4.93
N ASP A 593 -16.57 5.01 -4.75
CA ASP A 593 -16.25 4.01 -5.76
C ASP A 593 -17.50 3.23 -6.15
N ALA A 594 -17.77 3.12 -7.45
CA ALA A 594 -18.92 2.39 -7.94
C ALA A 594 -18.70 1.84 -9.35
N LEU A 595 -19.54 0.87 -9.75
CA LEU A 595 -19.71 0.56 -11.16
C LEU A 595 -20.34 1.76 -11.88
N SER A 596 -19.89 2.07 -13.08
CA SER A 596 -20.28 3.28 -13.83
C SER A 596 -21.78 3.42 -14.05
N GLN A 597 -22.52 2.31 -14.14
CA GLN A 597 -23.99 2.32 -14.24
C GLN A 597 -24.68 2.89 -12.98
N ASN A 598 -24.01 2.87 -11.83
CA ASN A 598 -24.51 3.35 -10.54
C ASN A 598 -24.01 4.76 -10.19
N PHE A 599 -23.31 5.44 -11.11
CA PHE A 599 -22.63 6.72 -10.87
C PHE A 599 -23.54 7.79 -10.25
N ASP A 600 -24.74 8.02 -10.82
CA ASP A 600 -25.66 9.06 -10.30
C ASP A 600 -26.09 8.78 -8.85
N ARG A 601 -26.38 7.50 -8.51
CA ARG A 601 -26.77 7.12 -7.15
C ARG A 601 -25.61 7.15 -6.17
N ALA A 602 -24.41 6.77 -6.60
CA ALA A 602 -23.20 6.82 -5.79
C ALA A 602 -22.90 8.27 -5.39
N VAL A 603 -22.90 9.20 -6.36
CA VAL A 603 -22.70 10.63 -6.09
C VAL A 603 -23.79 11.20 -5.19
N GLN A 604 -25.03 10.75 -5.35
CA GLN A 604 -26.13 11.17 -4.47
C GLN A 604 -25.88 10.79 -3.01
N LEU A 605 -25.43 9.55 -2.76
CA LEU A 605 -25.15 9.07 -1.40
C LEU A 605 -23.95 9.79 -0.79
N LEU A 606 -22.87 9.96 -1.55
CA LEU A 606 -21.70 10.72 -1.11
C LEU A 606 -22.11 12.15 -0.73
N ALA A 607 -22.85 12.84 -1.59
CA ALA A 607 -23.30 14.20 -1.33
C ALA A 607 -24.23 14.29 -0.10
N ASP A 608 -25.06 13.25 0.14
CA ASP A 608 -25.91 13.22 1.34
C ASP A 608 -25.08 13.12 2.62
N ASN A 609 -24.00 12.34 2.64
CA ASN A 609 -23.13 12.24 3.80
C ASN A 609 -22.25 13.48 3.97
N GLU A 610 -21.67 13.99 2.89
CA GLU A 610 -20.82 15.19 2.93
C GLU A 610 -21.58 16.45 3.34
N LEU A 611 -22.83 16.63 2.88
CA LEU A 611 -23.58 17.87 3.06
C LEU A 611 -24.60 17.81 4.20
N HIS A 612 -25.01 16.62 4.61
CA HIS A 612 -26.06 16.39 5.61
C HIS A 612 -25.69 15.26 6.58
N PRO A 613 -24.47 15.28 7.21
CA PRO A 613 -24.08 14.25 8.16
C PRO A 613 -24.95 14.29 9.42
N ALA A 614 -25.22 13.12 10.03
CA ALA A 614 -26.04 13.03 11.24
C ALA A 614 -25.32 13.50 12.52
N LEU A 615 -24.01 13.25 12.62
CA LEU A 615 -23.13 13.51 13.78
C LEU A 615 -23.81 13.20 15.13
N PRO A 616 -24.20 11.94 15.42
CA PRO A 616 -25.05 11.63 16.57
C PRO A 616 -24.28 11.74 17.90
N GLN A 617 -24.88 12.43 18.90
CA GLN A 617 -24.35 12.56 20.26
C GLN A 617 -24.05 11.19 20.92
N ALA A 618 -24.83 10.16 20.58
CA ALA A 618 -24.60 8.81 21.09
C ALA A 618 -23.26 8.21 20.63
N ALA A 619 -22.85 8.46 19.37
CA ALA A 619 -21.55 8.04 18.87
C ALA A 619 -20.42 8.86 19.50
N MET A 620 -20.58 10.16 19.61
CA MET A 620 -19.61 11.02 20.26
C MET A 620 -19.27 10.56 21.68
N SER A 621 -20.28 10.09 22.44
CA SER A 621 -20.09 9.69 23.83
C SER A 621 -19.08 8.55 24.06
N PHE A 622 -18.74 7.77 23.03
CA PHE A 622 -17.69 6.73 23.09
C PHE A 622 -16.50 7.01 22.18
N LEU A 623 -16.68 7.73 21.08
CA LEU A 623 -15.59 8.09 20.17
C LEU A 623 -14.65 9.14 20.78
N GLN A 624 -15.19 10.14 21.46
CA GLN A 624 -14.40 11.20 22.10
C GLN A 624 -13.44 10.64 23.19
N PRO A 625 -13.88 9.84 24.17
CA PRO A 625 -12.94 9.22 25.13
C PRO A 625 -11.93 8.28 24.47
N GLN A 626 -12.30 7.62 23.37
CA GLN A 626 -11.38 6.77 22.62
C GLN A 626 -10.28 7.61 21.96
N LEU A 627 -10.63 8.70 21.29
CA LEU A 627 -9.67 9.63 20.70
C LEU A 627 -8.79 10.29 21.77
N ALA A 628 -9.34 10.68 22.91
CA ALA A 628 -8.58 11.25 24.01
C ALA A 628 -7.52 10.28 24.54
N GLN A 629 -7.88 8.99 24.67
CA GLN A 629 -6.95 7.94 25.09
C GLN A 629 -5.88 7.67 24.03
N GLU A 630 -6.23 7.70 22.75
CA GLU A 630 -5.28 7.56 21.64
C GLU A 630 -4.27 8.72 21.62
N VAL A 631 -4.74 9.95 21.74
CA VAL A 631 -3.88 11.14 21.81
C VAL A 631 -2.97 11.08 23.05
N ALA A 632 -3.47 10.68 24.22
CA ALA A 632 -2.65 10.52 25.42
C ALA A 632 -1.56 9.45 25.27
N ALA A 633 -1.77 8.44 24.42
CA ALA A 633 -0.76 7.43 24.13
C ALA A 633 0.42 7.98 23.30
N ASN A 634 0.22 9.02 22.52
CA ASN A 634 1.27 9.67 21.71
C ASN A 634 2.40 10.21 22.59
N ASP A 635 2.10 10.69 23.80
CA ASP A 635 3.10 11.19 24.75
C ASP A 635 4.08 10.08 25.21
N ASN A 636 3.73 8.83 24.99
CA ASN A 636 4.57 7.67 25.30
C ASN A 636 5.17 7.03 24.04
N SER A 637 4.96 7.62 22.86
CA SER A 637 5.50 7.14 21.59
C SER A 637 6.79 7.89 21.23
N PRO A 638 7.98 7.26 21.28
CA PRO A 638 9.23 7.93 20.92
C PRO A 638 9.22 8.48 19.48
N GLY A 639 8.65 7.73 18.51
CA GLY A 639 8.53 8.19 17.14
C GLY A 639 7.67 9.46 17.01
N PHE A 640 6.53 9.53 17.73
CA PHE A 640 5.73 10.75 17.79
C PHE A 640 6.51 11.91 18.42
N LEU A 641 7.18 11.66 19.55
CA LEU A 641 7.99 12.66 20.24
C LEU A 641 9.15 13.15 19.37
N ALA A 642 9.77 12.29 18.57
CA ALA A 642 10.84 12.65 17.63
C ALA A 642 10.31 13.57 16.53
N GLN A 643 9.18 13.21 15.89
CA GLN A 643 8.53 14.01 14.86
C GLN A 643 8.07 15.37 15.42
N HIS A 644 7.44 15.39 16.58
CA HIS A 644 7.01 16.62 17.24
C HIS A 644 8.19 17.52 17.64
N SER A 645 9.28 16.92 18.12
CA SER A 645 10.53 17.65 18.41
C SER A 645 11.15 18.25 17.16
N LEU A 646 11.08 17.54 16.03
CA LEU A 646 11.54 18.06 14.74
C LEU A 646 10.73 19.30 14.33
N VAL A 647 9.40 19.21 14.35
CA VAL A 647 8.50 20.32 14.01
C VAL A 647 8.76 21.53 14.91
N LYS A 648 8.89 21.34 16.23
CA LYS A 648 9.22 22.40 17.20
C LYS A 648 10.59 23.04 16.96
N ALA A 649 11.55 22.28 16.46
CA ALA A 649 12.89 22.78 16.16
C ALA A 649 12.97 23.53 14.83
N LEU A 650 12.10 23.19 13.87
CA LEU A 650 12.03 23.81 12.55
C LEU A 650 11.21 25.10 12.53
N TYR A 651 10.14 25.19 13.32
CA TYR A 651 9.18 26.27 13.24
C TYR A 651 9.11 27.11 14.54
N PRO A 652 8.70 28.38 14.43
CA PRO A 652 8.46 29.21 15.62
C PRO A 652 7.35 28.65 16.54
N PRO A 653 7.37 28.92 17.84
CA PRO A 653 6.40 28.37 18.79
C PRO A 653 4.92 28.69 18.49
N HIS A 654 4.64 29.71 17.69
CA HIS A 654 3.28 30.11 17.29
C HIS A 654 2.93 29.71 15.86
N ASP A 655 3.77 28.92 15.21
CA ASP A 655 3.44 28.37 13.91
C ASP A 655 2.30 27.35 14.03
N PRO A 656 1.30 27.40 13.14
CA PRO A 656 0.19 26.45 13.19
C PRO A 656 0.62 24.97 13.23
N SER A 657 1.70 24.62 12.54
CA SER A 657 2.19 23.22 12.50
C SER A 657 2.77 22.71 13.82
N VAL A 658 2.94 23.58 14.82
CA VAL A 658 3.41 23.17 16.17
C VAL A 658 2.24 22.79 17.09
N ARG A 659 0.99 23.03 16.63
CA ARG A 659 -0.22 22.72 17.39
C ARG A 659 -0.54 21.24 17.30
N GLU A 660 -0.95 20.67 18.41
CA GLU A 660 -1.35 19.26 18.50
C GLU A 660 -2.52 19.07 19.43
N ALA A 661 -3.32 18.04 19.17
CA ALA A 661 -4.34 17.57 20.09
C ALA A 661 -3.70 17.06 21.40
N THR A 662 -4.37 17.31 22.49
CA THR A 662 -4.04 16.75 23.82
C THR A 662 -5.26 16.03 24.38
N GLU A 663 -5.07 15.12 25.34
CA GLU A 663 -6.17 14.49 26.04
C GLU A 663 -7.16 15.55 26.55
N GLN A 664 -6.66 16.63 27.13
CA GLN A 664 -7.49 17.71 27.67
C GLN A 664 -8.25 18.47 26.57
N SER A 665 -7.64 18.77 25.41
CA SER A 665 -8.33 19.45 24.31
C SER A 665 -9.45 18.59 23.75
N VAL A 666 -9.22 17.30 23.56
CA VAL A 666 -10.21 16.34 23.06
C VAL A 666 -11.35 16.14 24.07
N ASP A 667 -11.07 15.96 25.35
CA ASP A 667 -12.08 15.79 26.40
C ASP A 667 -12.98 17.01 26.58
N SER A 668 -12.47 18.20 26.25
CA SER A 668 -13.24 19.45 26.34
C SER A 668 -14.17 19.69 25.13
N LEU A 669 -14.05 18.91 24.05
CA LEU A 669 -14.86 19.07 22.83
C LEU A 669 -16.34 18.79 23.12
N THR A 670 -17.18 19.63 22.54
CA THR A 670 -18.63 19.44 22.52
C THR A 670 -19.11 19.15 21.12
N LEU A 671 -20.28 18.52 20.97
CA LEU A 671 -20.89 18.33 19.65
C LEU A 671 -21.11 19.66 18.92
N GLN A 672 -21.33 20.76 19.66
CA GLN A 672 -21.43 22.11 19.09
C GLN A 672 -20.10 22.55 18.45
N ASN A 673 -18.95 22.23 19.06
CA ASN A 673 -17.63 22.53 18.49
C ASN A 673 -17.43 21.78 17.16
N VAL A 674 -17.85 20.51 17.11
CA VAL A 674 -17.79 19.71 15.88
C VAL A 674 -18.65 20.31 14.78
N TRP A 675 -19.90 20.71 15.09
CA TRP A 675 -20.77 21.36 14.12
C TRP A 675 -20.25 22.75 13.68
N ASP A 676 -19.64 23.51 14.55
CA ASP A 676 -19.11 24.84 14.22
C ASP A 676 -17.86 24.71 13.34
N TYR A 677 -17.01 23.69 13.62
CA TYR A 677 -15.88 23.35 12.78
C TYR A 677 -16.35 22.88 11.39
N TYR A 678 -17.27 21.92 11.32
CA TYR A 678 -17.85 21.43 10.07
C TYR A 678 -18.39 22.57 9.21
N ARG A 679 -19.23 23.46 9.74
CA ARG A 679 -19.80 24.59 8.99
C ARG A 679 -18.76 25.59 8.50
N LYS A 680 -17.62 25.68 9.17
CA LYS A 680 -16.52 26.58 8.80
C LYS A 680 -15.68 26.01 7.66
N VAL A 681 -15.37 24.72 7.70
CA VAL A 681 -14.38 24.10 6.81
C VAL A 681 -15.00 23.37 5.62
N TYR A 682 -16.22 22.85 5.73
CA TYR A 682 -16.91 22.17 4.63
C TYR A 682 -17.55 23.21 3.69
N ARG A 683 -16.81 23.55 2.64
CA ARG A 683 -17.21 24.61 1.73
C ARG A 683 -16.76 24.38 0.30
N PRO A 684 -17.65 24.66 -0.71
CA PRO A 684 -17.39 24.32 -2.11
C PRO A 684 -16.26 25.14 -2.73
N ASP A 685 -16.00 26.36 -2.28
CA ASP A 685 -14.96 27.25 -2.82
C ASP A 685 -13.52 26.87 -2.39
N LEU A 686 -13.39 25.85 -1.52
CA LEU A 686 -12.14 25.15 -1.21
C LEU A 686 -12.10 23.73 -1.76
N ALA A 687 -13.22 23.22 -2.28
CA ALA A 687 -13.33 21.84 -2.73
C ALA A 687 -12.86 21.64 -4.17
N THR A 688 -12.13 20.55 -4.38
CA THR A 688 -11.81 19.98 -5.70
C THR A 688 -12.37 18.58 -5.75
N ILE A 689 -13.15 18.25 -6.78
CA ILE A 689 -13.65 16.90 -7.06
C ILE A 689 -13.01 16.41 -8.36
N VAL A 690 -12.42 15.24 -8.33
CA VAL A 690 -11.93 14.49 -9.49
C VAL A 690 -12.91 13.36 -9.76
N VAL A 691 -13.39 13.25 -11.00
CA VAL A 691 -14.17 12.10 -11.47
C VAL A 691 -13.34 11.39 -12.52
N ILE A 692 -12.98 10.15 -12.25
CA ILE A 692 -12.15 9.33 -13.14
C ILE A 692 -12.82 7.98 -13.42
N GLY A 693 -12.78 7.50 -14.65
CA GLY A 693 -13.34 6.22 -15.05
C GLY A 693 -14.29 6.32 -16.24
N LYS A 694 -15.20 5.34 -16.36
CA LYS A 694 -16.11 5.22 -17.50
C LYS A 694 -17.30 6.20 -17.39
N VAL A 695 -17.01 7.46 -17.64
CA VAL A 695 -17.98 8.56 -17.59
C VAL A 695 -17.58 9.64 -18.60
N THR A 696 -18.56 10.30 -19.19
CA THR A 696 -18.27 11.49 -20.04
C THR A 696 -18.19 12.75 -19.20
N PRO A 697 -17.41 13.76 -19.64
CA PRO A 697 -17.32 15.04 -18.93
C PRO A 697 -18.70 15.71 -18.71
N GLN A 698 -19.60 15.59 -19.68
CA GLN A 698 -20.95 16.14 -19.58
C GLN A 698 -21.81 15.44 -18.51
N GLN A 699 -21.73 14.10 -18.45
CA GLN A 699 -22.42 13.32 -17.42
C GLN A 699 -21.88 13.67 -16.03
N ALA A 700 -20.55 13.66 -15.86
CA ALA A 700 -19.92 13.99 -14.59
C ALA A 700 -20.30 15.40 -14.12
N GLN A 701 -20.22 16.41 -15.01
CA GLN A 701 -20.60 17.78 -14.69
C GLN A 701 -22.09 17.89 -14.31
N ALA A 702 -22.97 17.22 -15.05
CA ALA A 702 -24.41 17.27 -14.74
C ALA A 702 -24.73 16.64 -13.39
N THR A 703 -24.12 15.49 -13.09
CA THR A 703 -24.36 14.76 -11.84
C THR A 703 -23.76 15.51 -10.63
N ILE A 704 -22.52 15.99 -10.74
CA ILE A 704 -21.90 16.77 -9.66
C ILE A 704 -22.66 18.09 -9.43
N ALA A 705 -23.05 18.79 -10.48
CA ALA A 705 -23.85 20.00 -10.35
C ALA A 705 -25.24 19.75 -9.73
N LYS A 706 -25.85 18.60 -10.00
CA LYS A 706 -27.13 18.19 -9.41
C LYS A 706 -27.08 18.05 -7.90
N TYR A 707 -26.04 17.42 -7.38
CA TYR A 707 -25.97 17.06 -5.95
C TYR A 707 -25.12 18.02 -5.11
N PHE A 708 -24.03 18.57 -5.67
CA PHE A 708 -23.16 19.52 -4.99
C PHE A 708 -23.37 20.97 -5.40
N GLY A 709 -24.18 21.26 -6.43
CA GLY A 709 -24.36 22.61 -6.95
C GLY A 709 -25.05 23.58 -6.01
N ALA A 710 -25.91 23.07 -5.10
CA ALA A 710 -26.59 23.87 -4.07
C ALA A 710 -25.72 24.07 -2.79
N TRP A 711 -24.59 23.40 -2.69
CA TRP A 711 -23.67 23.54 -1.57
C TRP A 711 -23.17 24.97 -1.47
N ALA A 712 -23.38 25.63 -0.31
CA ALA A 712 -23.05 27.02 -0.10
C ALA A 712 -22.00 27.22 0.98
N ALA A 713 -21.01 28.07 0.72
CA ALA A 713 -20.02 28.46 1.72
C ALA A 713 -20.66 29.36 2.80
N THR A 714 -20.27 29.15 4.05
CA THR A 714 -20.68 30.02 5.17
C THR A 714 -19.54 30.97 5.55
N GLY A 715 -19.80 32.25 5.62
CA GLY A 715 -18.82 33.27 6.00
C GLY A 715 -17.73 33.56 4.95
N PRO A 716 -16.72 34.36 5.29
CA PRO A 716 -15.61 34.64 4.39
C PRO A 716 -14.74 33.40 4.14
N LYS A 717 -14.13 33.35 2.95
CA LYS A 717 -13.18 32.28 2.61
C LYS A 717 -11.96 32.37 3.52
N PRO A 718 -11.62 31.31 4.27
CA PRO A 718 -10.43 31.32 5.12
C PRO A 718 -9.14 31.28 4.27
N ASP A 719 -8.06 31.81 4.82
CA ASP A 719 -6.72 31.57 4.31
C ASP A 719 -6.21 30.25 4.91
N THR A 720 -6.05 29.25 4.07
CA THR A 720 -5.59 27.92 4.45
C THR A 720 -4.10 27.72 4.21
N ASP A 721 -3.37 28.75 3.72
CA ASP A 721 -1.94 28.65 3.51
C ASP A 721 -1.19 28.79 4.84
N LEU A 722 -0.21 27.92 5.05
CA LEU A 722 0.72 28.05 6.17
C LEU A 722 1.56 29.33 6.02
N PRO A 723 1.90 30.01 7.12
CA PRO A 723 2.79 31.16 7.05
C PRO A 723 4.16 30.79 6.49
N VAL A 724 4.84 31.75 5.89
CA VAL A 724 6.23 31.56 5.44
C VAL A 724 7.10 31.22 6.66
N ALA A 725 7.82 30.14 6.59
CA ALA A 725 8.71 29.73 7.67
C ALA A 725 10.04 30.55 7.61
N PRO A 726 10.46 31.14 8.74
CA PRO A 726 11.80 31.70 8.80
C PRO A 726 12.86 30.59 8.76
N PRO A 727 14.12 30.93 8.40
CA PRO A 727 15.21 29.98 8.53
C PRO A 727 15.38 29.49 9.97
N ASN A 728 15.33 28.15 10.16
CA ASN A 728 15.54 27.54 11.49
C ASN A 728 16.97 27.78 12.01
N PRO A 729 17.17 27.88 13.32
CA PRO A 729 18.51 27.79 13.93
C PRO A 729 18.99 26.33 13.95
N ARG A 730 20.29 26.13 14.04
CA ARG A 730 20.86 24.81 14.32
C ARG A 730 20.44 24.34 15.71
N SER A 731 20.01 23.10 15.81
CA SER A 731 19.71 22.46 17.08
C SER A 731 19.97 20.96 17.04
N VAL A 732 20.07 20.35 18.23
CA VAL A 732 20.19 18.91 18.39
C VAL A 732 19.22 18.50 19.49
N VAL A 733 18.35 17.54 19.17
CA VAL A 733 17.36 16.99 20.10
C VAL A 733 17.56 15.48 20.16
N ALA A 734 17.62 14.93 21.38
CA ALA A 734 17.65 13.50 21.62
C ALA A 734 16.29 13.05 22.18
N VAL A 735 15.74 12.01 21.62
CA VAL A 735 14.51 11.33 22.08
C VAL A 735 14.88 9.90 22.46
N PRO A 736 14.91 9.58 23.77
CA PRO A 736 15.26 8.23 24.21
C PRO A 736 14.23 7.20 23.76
N ASP A 737 14.71 6.13 23.11
CA ASP A 737 13.93 4.94 22.78
C ASP A 737 14.71 3.69 23.16
N ALA A 738 14.36 3.10 24.31
CA ALA A 738 15.01 1.91 24.83
C ALA A 738 14.69 0.61 24.06
N SER A 739 13.74 0.64 23.13
CA SER A 739 13.41 -0.53 22.28
C SER A 739 14.35 -0.66 21.08
N ARG A 740 14.97 0.44 20.66
CA ARG A 740 15.87 0.46 19.53
C ARG A 740 17.28 -0.01 19.91
N VAL A 741 17.94 -0.66 18.98
CA VAL A 741 19.37 -0.99 19.06
C VAL A 741 20.22 0.01 18.25
N GLN A 742 19.61 0.74 17.34
CA GLN A 742 20.20 1.78 16.50
C GLN A 742 19.46 3.10 16.69
N ASP A 743 20.17 4.20 16.48
CA ASP A 743 19.57 5.53 16.41
C ASP A 743 18.98 5.78 15.03
N GLN A 744 17.72 6.25 15.01
CA GLN A 744 17.11 6.90 13.84
C GLN A 744 17.46 8.37 13.88
N VAL A 745 18.10 8.88 12.85
CA VAL A 745 18.58 10.27 12.79
C VAL A 745 17.89 11.01 11.66
N THR A 746 17.25 12.12 12.00
CA THR A 746 16.70 13.08 11.04
C THR A 746 17.48 14.38 11.07
N LEU A 747 18.02 14.79 9.93
CA LEU A 747 18.61 16.10 9.69
C LEU A 747 17.65 16.91 8.82
N ALA A 748 17.28 18.12 9.23
CA ALA A 748 16.34 18.90 8.44
C ALA A 748 16.61 20.42 8.53
N GLU A 749 16.15 21.15 7.51
CA GLU A 749 16.12 22.60 7.50
C GLU A 749 14.90 23.14 6.75
N THR A 750 14.40 24.31 7.20
CA THR A 750 13.36 25.06 6.49
C THR A 750 13.97 25.85 5.34
N LEU A 751 13.28 25.87 4.21
CA LEU A 751 13.64 26.67 3.05
C LEU A 751 12.51 27.66 2.75
N SER A 752 12.87 28.91 2.41
CA SER A 752 11.90 29.89 1.89
C SER A 752 11.54 29.65 0.42
N LEU A 753 11.89 28.48 -0.11
CA LEU A 753 11.52 28.00 -1.43
C LEU A 753 10.03 27.62 -1.44
N THR A 754 9.37 27.84 -2.56
CA THR A 754 8.02 27.35 -2.83
C THR A 754 8.01 26.37 -4.00
N ARG A 755 6.93 25.59 -4.13
CA ARG A 755 6.78 24.68 -5.27
C ARG A 755 6.77 25.37 -6.63
N SER A 756 6.34 26.62 -6.68
CA SER A 756 6.31 27.43 -7.90
C SER A 756 7.61 28.15 -8.23
N ASP A 757 8.63 28.09 -7.36
CA ASP A 757 9.91 28.73 -7.60
C ASP A 757 10.64 28.07 -8.78
N PRO A 758 11.22 28.83 -9.72
CA PRO A 758 11.99 28.28 -10.85
C PRO A 758 13.16 27.36 -10.46
N ASP A 759 13.74 27.56 -9.28
CA ASP A 759 14.87 26.77 -8.78
C ASP A 759 14.43 25.42 -8.22
N TYR A 760 13.12 25.20 -7.99
CA TYR A 760 12.60 23.95 -7.47
C TYR A 760 13.12 22.72 -8.26
N TYR A 761 13.07 22.77 -9.59
CA TYR A 761 13.51 21.65 -10.41
C TYR A 761 15.01 21.37 -10.32
N ALA A 762 15.81 22.41 -10.22
CA ALA A 762 17.25 22.25 -10.05
C ALA A 762 17.57 21.65 -8.66
N LEU A 763 16.86 22.08 -7.63
CA LEU A 763 17.02 21.56 -6.28
C LEU A 763 16.52 20.12 -6.18
N GLN A 764 15.38 19.77 -6.81
CA GLN A 764 14.84 18.41 -6.87
C GLN A 764 15.77 17.46 -7.65
N LEU A 765 16.33 17.93 -8.77
CA LEU A 765 17.33 17.16 -9.52
C LEU A 765 18.59 16.92 -8.69
N GLY A 766 19.05 17.93 -7.94
CA GLY A 766 20.17 17.81 -7.01
C GLY A 766 19.86 16.92 -5.80
N ASN A 767 18.62 16.95 -5.29
CA ASN A 767 18.16 16.02 -4.26
C ASN A 767 18.29 14.57 -4.74
N ALA A 768 17.86 14.29 -5.97
CA ALA A 768 17.97 12.94 -6.54
C ALA A 768 19.44 12.49 -6.71
N VAL A 769 20.38 13.40 -6.94
CA VAL A 769 21.83 13.11 -6.91
C VAL A 769 22.31 12.83 -5.49
N LEU A 770 21.86 13.63 -4.51
CA LEU A 770 22.38 13.58 -3.14
C LEU A 770 21.90 12.36 -2.38
N GLY A 771 20.57 12.13 -2.31
CA GLY A 771 19.98 11.07 -1.52
C GLY A 771 18.55 10.69 -1.91
N GLY A 772 17.91 11.43 -2.83
CA GLY A 772 16.54 11.21 -3.28
C GLY A 772 16.39 10.19 -4.41
N GLY A 773 17.48 9.61 -4.87
CA GLY A 773 17.48 8.47 -5.79
C GLY A 773 17.72 7.16 -5.04
N PHE A 774 17.70 6.07 -5.75
CA PHE A 774 17.98 4.73 -5.17
C PHE A 774 19.46 4.63 -4.71
N TYR A 775 19.97 3.46 -4.40
CA TYR A 775 21.28 3.18 -3.79
C TYR A 775 22.53 3.79 -4.49
N SER A 776 22.41 4.39 -5.66
CA SER A 776 23.51 5.04 -6.39
C SER A 776 23.70 6.54 -6.08
N THR A 777 23.08 7.04 -5.02
CA THR A 777 23.19 8.43 -4.56
C THR A 777 24.50 8.69 -3.79
N ARG A 778 24.90 9.95 -3.67
CA ARG A 778 26.12 10.33 -2.94
C ARG A 778 26.08 9.91 -1.48
N LEU A 779 24.96 10.16 -0.79
CA LEU A 779 24.80 9.74 0.61
C LEU A 779 24.91 8.22 0.75
N SER A 780 24.22 7.44 -0.10
CA SER A 780 24.33 5.99 -0.06
C SER A 780 25.75 5.50 -0.33
N ILE A 781 26.45 6.10 -1.29
CA ILE A 781 27.84 5.75 -1.59
C ILE A 781 28.76 6.06 -0.40
N GLN A 782 28.65 7.23 0.22
CA GLN A 782 29.58 7.64 1.29
C GLN A 782 29.24 6.99 2.63
N MET A 783 27.98 6.99 3.03
CA MET A 783 27.58 6.56 4.36
C MET A 783 27.38 5.05 4.49
N ARG A 784 26.89 4.41 3.40
CA ARG A 784 26.69 2.96 3.39
C ARG A 784 27.88 2.23 2.78
N LYS A 785 28.22 2.52 1.50
CA LYS A 785 29.19 1.77 0.74
C LYS A 785 30.62 1.96 1.23
N ASN A 786 31.09 3.23 1.35
CA ASN A 786 32.46 3.53 1.67
C ASN A 786 32.78 3.39 3.17
N THR A 787 31.81 3.61 4.04
CA THR A 787 32.04 3.63 5.51
C THR A 787 31.27 2.59 6.29
N GLY A 788 30.21 1.98 5.73
CA GLY A 788 29.40 0.97 6.44
C GLY A 788 28.69 1.50 7.68
N LEU A 789 28.48 2.83 7.78
CA LEU A 789 27.91 3.44 8.98
C LEU A 789 26.39 3.30 9.07
N VAL A 790 25.73 3.22 7.92
CA VAL A 790 24.26 3.19 7.82
C VAL A 790 23.81 2.03 6.93
N TYR A 791 22.64 1.49 7.22
CA TYR A 791 21.97 0.51 6.36
C TYR A 791 21.21 1.20 5.23
N THR A 792 20.42 2.21 5.58
CA THR A 792 19.68 3.05 4.63
C THR A 792 19.98 4.51 4.90
N VAL A 793 19.95 5.32 3.84
CA VAL A 793 19.99 6.79 3.93
C VAL A 793 19.24 7.37 2.75
N GLY A 794 18.42 8.37 3.01
CA GLY A 794 17.67 9.09 1.99
C GLY A 794 17.66 10.59 2.21
N SER A 795 17.30 11.36 1.18
CA SER A 795 17.01 12.78 1.32
C SER A 795 15.77 13.17 0.52
N GLN A 796 15.04 14.15 1.01
CA GLN A 796 13.77 14.61 0.46
C GLN A 796 13.66 16.13 0.46
N LEU A 797 13.10 16.68 -0.61
CA LEU A 797 12.68 18.07 -0.72
C LEU A 797 11.16 18.13 -0.71
N GLN A 798 10.57 18.60 0.38
CA GLN A 798 9.13 18.82 0.51
C GLN A 798 8.85 20.31 0.29
N ALA A 799 8.28 20.67 -0.87
CA ALA A 799 7.99 22.04 -1.22
C ALA A 799 6.49 22.27 -1.32
N GLY A 800 5.95 23.09 -0.42
CA GLY A 800 4.58 23.56 -0.40
C GLY A 800 4.36 24.85 -1.17
N ARG A 801 3.21 25.47 -0.97
CA ARG A 801 2.84 26.75 -1.62
C ARG A 801 3.61 27.95 -1.08
N THR A 802 3.96 27.93 0.19
CA THR A 802 4.51 29.06 0.93
C THR A 802 5.88 28.81 1.55
N ARG A 803 6.25 27.54 1.73
CA ARG A 803 7.48 27.11 2.41
C ARG A 803 7.88 25.70 1.98
N ALA A 804 9.14 25.35 2.22
CA ALA A 804 9.66 24.00 2.00
C ALA A 804 10.52 23.54 3.18
N VAL A 805 10.71 22.22 3.27
CA VAL A 805 11.63 21.56 4.18
C VAL A 805 12.53 20.63 3.38
N TYR A 806 13.81 20.62 3.69
CA TYR A 806 14.75 19.61 3.22
C TYR A 806 15.09 18.67 4.36
N ILE A 807 15.00 17.38 4.11
CA ILE A 807 15.14 16.33 5.12
C ILE A 807 16.17 15.31 4.63
N ILE A 808 17.05 14.84 5.54
CA ILE A 808 17.93 13.68 5.35
C ILE A 808 17.68 12.73 6.52
N GLU A 809 17.43 11.45 6.23
CA GLU A 809 17.12 10.43 7.24
C GLU A 809 18.01 9.21 7.06
N TYR A 810 18.44 8.63 8.18
CA TYR A 810 19.24 7.40 8.21
C TYR A 810 19.17 6.75 9.58
N ALA A 811 19.49 5.44 9.63
CA ALA A 811 19.69 4.70 10.88
C ALA A 811 21.16 4.29 11.01
N CYS A 812 21.71 4.39 12.21
CA CYS A 812 23.09 3.95 12.51
C CYS A 812 23.28 3.56 13.97
N ASP A 813 24.36 2.87 14.27
CA ASP A 813 24.74 2.59 15.66
C ASP A 813 24.99 3.88 16.46
N PRO A 814 24.68 3.93 17.76
CA PRO A 814 24.77 5.15 18.59
C PRO A 814 26.14 5.83 18.54
N GLN A 815 27.23 5.06 18.54
CA GLN A 815 28.59 5.61 18.46
C GLN A 815 28.91 6.29 17.12
N ASN A 816 28.09 6.04 16.09
CA ASN A 816 28.31 6.49 14.72
C ASN A 816 27.52 7.77 14.36
N VAL A 817 26.54 8.19 15.17
CA VAL A 817 25.62 9.31 14.90
C VAL A 817 26.35 10.59 14.49
N SER A 818 27.37 11.00 15.24
CA SER A 818 28.09 12.23 14.96
C SER A 818 28.92 12.13 13.68
N LYS A 819 29.50 10.97 13.39
CA LYS A 819 30.30 10.75 12.17
C LYS A 819 29.40 10.69 10.93
N ALA A 820 28.25 9.99 11.01
CA ALA A 820 27.28 9.93 9.93
C ALA A 820 26.69 11.32 9.61
N ALA A 821 26.32 12.08 10.61
CA ALA A 821 25.83 13.46 10.45
C ALA A 821 26.86 14.39 9.80
N ALA A 822 28.13 14.24 10.16
CA ALA A 822 29.24 15.03 9.55
C ALA A 822 29.37 14.71 8.05
N ILE A 823 29.33 13.43 7.66
CA ILE A 823 29.37 13.00 6.25
C ILE A 823 28.18 13.56 5.49
N ALA A 824 26.95 13.42 6.01
CA ALA A 824 25.76 13.96 5.37
C ALA A 824 25.88 15.49 5.14
N THR A 825 26.31 16.22 6.13
CA THR A 825 26.55 17.68 6.05
C THR A 825 27.64 18.03 5.02
N GLU A 826 28.70 17.23 4.96
CA GLU A 826 29.78 17.42 3.99
C GLU A 826 29.30 17.18 2.56
N GLU A 827 28.50 16.18 2.30
CA GLU A 827 27.93 15.89 0.96
C GLU A 827 27.00 17.02 0.49
N VAL A 828 26.15 17.57 1.37
CA VAL A 828 25.37 18.79 1.06
C VAL A 828 26.31 19.95 0.70
N SER A 829 27.38 20.15 1.46
CA SER A 829 28.38 21.19 1.19
C SER A 829 29.16 20.93 -0.10
N ALA A 830 29.42 19.67 -0.45
CA ALA A 830 30.08 19.30 -1.70
C ALA A 830 29.22 19.65 -2.92
N MET A 831 27.87 19.48 -2.84
CA MET A 831 26.94 19.94 -3.88
C MET A 831 26.98 21.45 -4.12
N GLN A 832 27.35 22.23 -3.10
CA GLN A 832 27.57 23.69 -3.22
C GLN A 832 28.92 24.02 -3.86
N LYS A 833 29.96 23.22 -3.59
CA LYS A 833 31.33 23.47 -4.03
C LYS A 833 31.59 23.09 -5.48
N ALA A 834 31.01 22.01 -5.94
CA ALA A 834 31.19 21.49 -7.29
C ALA A 834 29.86 21.03 -7.92
N PRO A 835 29.70 21.19 -9.26
CA PRO A 835 28.50 20.62 -9.94
C PRO A 835 28.54 19.10 -9.92
N PRO A 836 27.35 18.42 -9.95
CA PRO A 836 27.29 16.98 -10.20
C PRO A 836 28.02 16.59 -11.49
N GLY A 837 28.62 15.40 -11.50
CA GLY A 837 29.22 14.79 -12.67
C GLY A 837 28.21 14.54 -13.80
N ALA A 838 28.67 14.47 -15.03
CA ALA A 838 27.81 14.27 -16.20
C ALA A 838 27.03 12.95 -16.11
N ASP A 839 27.68 11.88 -15.64
CA ASP A 839 27.06 10.54 -15.50
C ASP A 839 26.05 10.49 -14.35
N GLU A 840 26.35 11.13 -13.21
CA GLU A 840 25.38 11.28 -12.10
C GLU A 840 24.12 12.01 -12.58
N LEU A 841 24.34 13.12 -13.29
CA LEU A 841 23.24 13.95 -13.80
C LEU A 841 22.40 13.21 -14.83
N ALA A 842 23.02 12.44 -15.72
CA ALA A 842 22.30 11.64 -16.73
C ALA A 842 21.44 10.54 -16.08
N ARG A 843 21.99 9.84 -15.10
CA ARG A 843 21.23 8.81 -14.34
C ARG A 843 20.00 9.38 -13.66
N VAL A 844 20.15 10.44 -12.87
CA VAL A 844 19.00 10.99 -12.15
C VAL A 844 17.98 11.66 -13.07
N LYS A 845 18.38 12.24 -14.18
CA LYS A 845 17.43 12.69 -15.22
C LYS A 845 16.64 11.52 -15.77
N SER A 846 17.31 10.42 -16.09
CA SER A 846 16.70 9.21 -16.59
C SER A 846 15.69 8.63 -15.59
N LEU A 847 16.04 8.58 -14.30
CA LEU A 847 15.16 8.19 -13.20
C LEU A 847 13.90 9.06 -13.14
N LEU A 848 14.06 10.40 -13.03
CA LEU A 848 12.94 11.32 -12.86
C LEU A 848 11.98 11.31 -14.06
N LEU A 849 12.50 11.09 -15.28
CA LEU A 849 11.66 10.96 -16.47
C LEU A 849 10.83 9.68 -16.45
N ARG A 850 11.36 8.58 -15.94
CA ARG A 850 10.67 7.29 -15.83
C ARG A 850 9.62 7.26 -14.72
N GLN A 851 9.85 7.99 -13.65
CA GLN A 851 8.87 8.12 -12.57
C GLN A 851 7.56 8.78 -13.01
N ILE A 852 7.58 9.59 -14.08
CA ILE A 852 6.38 10.26 -14.57
C ILE A 852 5.31 9.26 -15.04
N PRO A 853 5.54 8.37 -16.02
CA PRO A 853 4.52 7.39 -16.40
C PRO A 853 4.19 6.41 -15.27
N LEU A 854 5.12 6.08 -14.39
CA LEU A 854 4.88 5.21 -13.24
C LEU A 854 3.90 5.83 -12.24
N SER A 855 3.94 7.16 -12.04
CA SER A 855 2.96 7.87 -11.20
C SER A 855 1.56 7.99 -11.82
N GLU A 856 1.35 7.44 -13.01
CA GLU A 856 0.06 7.37 -13.71
C GLU A 856 -0.36 5.91 -13.97
N ALA A 857 0.26 4.94 -13.28
CA ALA A 857 0.02 3.51 -13.48
C ALA A 857 -1.29 3.01 -12.84
N SER A 858 -1.99 3.85 -12.06
CA SER A 858 -3.34 3.57 -11.56
C SER A 858 -4.25 4.80 -11.65
N MET A 859 -5.58 4.58 -11.69
CA MET A 859 -6.55 5.68 -11.70
C MET A 859 -6.47 6.51 -10.42
N ASP A 860 -6.25 5.89 -9.27
CA ASP A 860 -6.13 6.56 -7.98
C ASP A 860 -4.93 7.50 -7.98
N GLN A 861 -3.75 7.02 -8.42
CA GLN A 861 -2.55 7.87 -8.56
C GLN A 861 -2.76 9.05 -9.52
N ILE A 862 -3.50 8.85 -10.61
CA ILE A 862 -3.85 9.94 -11.54
C ILE A 862 -4.72 10.98 -10.83
N ALA A 863 -5.76 10.54 -10.11
CA ALA A 863 -6.69 11.43 -9.42
C ALA A 863 -6.02 12.19 -8.27
N GLU A 864 -5.29 11.49 -7.42
CA GLU A 864 -4.48 12.09 -6.35
C GLU A 864 -3.48 13.10 -6.90
N GLY A 865 -2.81 12.76 -8.01
CA GLY A 865 -1.90 13.66 -8.70
C GLY A 865 -2.58 14.94 -9.18
N PHE A 866 -3.85 14.90 -9.62
CA PHE A 866 -4.60 16.11 -9.96
C PHE A 866 -4.93 16.93 -8.72
N ILE A 867 -5.38 16.32 -7.63
CA ILE A 867 -5.65 16.99 -6.35
C ILE A 867 -4.38 17.66 -5.86
N GLN A 868 -3.27 16.94 -5.77
CA GLN A 868 -1.99 17.47 -5.29
C GLN A 868 -1.51 18.65 -6.13
N ARG A 869 -1.63 18.59 -7.47
CA ARG A 869 -1.26 19.71 -8.34
C ARG A 869 -2.15 20.94 -8.10
N ARG A 870 -3.44 20.73 -7.83
CA ARG A 870 -4.36 21.82 -7.44
C ARG A 870 -3.98 22.41 -6.07
N GLU A 871 -3.70 21.57 -5.10
CA GLU A 871 -3.22 21.97 -3.77
C GLU A 871 -1.97 22.83 -3.85
N LEU A 872 -0.99 22.42 -4.64
CA LEU A 872 0.25 23.14 -4.84
C LEU A 872 0.14 24.35 -5.78
N ASN A 873 -1.05 24.60 -6.36
CA ASN A 873 -1.30 25.65 -7.34
C ASN A 873 -0.36 25.55 -8.58
N VAL A 874 -0.06 24.34 -9.04
CA VAL A 874 0.70 24.08 -10.26
C VAL A 874 -0.22 23.57 -11.38
N PRO A 875 0.15 23.71 -12.66
CA PRO A 875 -0.66 23.24 -13.77
C PRO A 875 -0.85 21.72 -13.76
N LEU A 876 -1.98 21.21 -14.27
CA LEU A 876 -2.23 19.77 -14.32
C LEU A 876 -1.27 19.01 -15.27
N ASP A 877 -0.69 19.68 -16.26
CA ASP A 877 0.35 19.15 -17.15
C ASP A 877 1.79 19.29 -16.58
N GLU A 878 1.89 19.52 -15.26
CA GLU A 878 3.15 19.70 -14.55
C GLU A 878 4.17 18.56 -14.78
N PRO A 879 3.79 17.26 -14.82
CA PRO A 879 4.76 16.20 -15.09
C PRO A 879 5.48 16.39 -16.44
N THR A 880 4.75 16.76 -17.48
CA THR A 880 5.35 17.06 -18.81
C THR A 880 6.24 18.30 -18.77
N ARG A 881 5.87 19.34 -18.02
CA ARG A 881 6.70 20.55 -17.83
C ARG A 881 7.97 20.22 -17.07
N ALA A 882 7.85 19.45 -16.00
CA ALA A 882 8.99 18.98 -15.19
C ALA A 882 9.98 18.17 -16.04
N ALA A 883 9.47 17.22 -16.86
CA ALA A 883 10.29 16.42 -17.76
C ALA A 883 11.13 17.28 -18.70
N LYS A 884 10.49 18.26 -19.37
CA LYS A 884 11.18 19.21 -20.26
C LYS A 884 12.22 20.02 -19.50
N ARG A 885 11.92 20.45 -18.28
CA ARG A 885 12.83 21.24 -17.46
C ARG A 885 14.03 20.41 -17.00
N TYR A 886 13.81 19.18 -16.51
CA TYR A 886 14.92 18.30 -16.07
C TYR A 886 15.92 18.03 -17.19
N ILE A 887 15.46 17.80 -18.43
CA ILE A 887 16.36 17.57 -19.57
C ILE A 887 17.28 18.79 -19.80
N GLN A 888 16.76 20.01 -19.68
CA GLN A 888 17.49 21.26 -19.95
C GLN A 888 18.49 21.65 -18.86
N LEU A 889 18.27 21.27 -17.61
CA LEU A 889 19.12 21.65 -16.47
C LEU A 889 20.53 21.09 -16.60
N SER A 890 21.52 21.92 -16.27
CA SER A 890 22.94 21.56 -16.19
C SER A 890 23.36 21.29 -14.73
N GLY A 891 24.53 20.68 -14.56
CA GLY A 891 25.14 20.55 -13.23
C GLY A 891 25.43 21.88 -12.56
N GLN A 892 25.69 22.95 -13.33
CA GLN A 892 25.89 24.29 -12.81
C GLN A 892 24.58 24.88 -12.24
N ASP A 893 23.43 24.61 -12.85
CA ASP A 893 22.12 25.02 -12.33
C ASP A 893 21.85 24.37 -11.00
N VAL A 894 22.16 23.07 -10.87
CA VAL A 894 22.04 22.31 -9.61
C VAL A 894 22.93 22.90 -8.53
N GLN A 895 24.21 23.14 -8.84
CA GLN A 895 25.16 23.76 -7.91
C GLN A 895 24.66 25.13 -7.45
N ALA A 896 24.17 25.96 -8.36
CA ALA A 896 23.71 27.32 -8.05
C ALA A 896 22.49 27.27 -7.12
N ALA A 897 21.54 26.32 -7.35
CA ALA A 897 20.39 26.11 -6.50
C ALA A 897 20.80 25.67 -5.07
N PHE A 898 21.72 24.72 -4.94
CA PHE A 898 22.25 24.32 -3.63
C PHE A 898 22.94 25.45 -2.89
N ARG A 899 23.75 26.27 -3.57
CA ARG A 899 24.38 27.45 -2.95
C ARG A 899 23.38 28.49 -2.47
N LYS A 900 22.28 28.67 -3.19
CA LYS A 900 21.25 29.67 -2.86
C LYS A 900 20.40 29.25 -1.68
N TRP A 901 19.98 27.99 -1.64
CA TRP A 901 18.91 27.53 -0.78
C TRP A 901 19.36 26.71 0.43
N MET A 902 20.40 25.89 0.32
CA MET A 902 20.84 25.00 1.39
C MET A 902 21.77 25.67 2.40
N ARG A 903 21.57 25.31 3.68
CA ARG A 903 22.36 25.83 4.82
C ARG A 903 22.91 24.69 5.66
N PRO A 904 23.93 23.94 5.17
CA PRO A 904 24.39 22.71 5.82
C PRO A 904 24.84 22.92 7.30
N ASP A 905 25.25 24.13 7.66
CA ASP A 905 25.62 24.46 9.05
C ASP A 905 24.41 24.73 9.97
N ALA A 906 23.20 24.85 9.44
CA ALA A 906 21.99 25.19 10.17
C ALA A 906 21.01 23.99 10.33
N LEU A 907 21.41 22.78 9.95
CA LEU A 907 20.56 21.59 10.08
C LEU A 907 20.14 21.34 11.54
N VAL A 908 18.84 21.17 11.74
CA VAL A 908 18.29 20.54 12.94
C VAL A 908 18.65 19.06 12.90
N ARG A 909 19.06 18.50 14.02
CA ARG A 909 19.29 17.06 14.17
C ARG A 909 18.41 16.50 15.28
N VAL A 910 17.52 15.60 14.94
CA VAL A 910 16.76 14.78 15.89
C VAL A 910 17.34 13.38 15.89
N VAL A 911 17.57 12.82 17.07
CA VAL A 911 18.11 11.48 17.28
C VAL A 911 17.14 10.72 18.17
N GLU A 912 16.51 9.70 17.62
CA GLU A 912 15.61 8.78 18.35
C GLU A 912 16.35 7.45 18.50
N GLY A 913 16.59 7.01 19.74
CA GLY A 913 17.29 5.75 19.92
C GLY A 913 17.67 5.45 21.36
N PRO A 914 18.56 4.47 21.58
CA PRO A 914 18.95 4.04 22.90
C PRO A 914 19.39 5.22 23.78
N PRO A 915 19.01 5.29 25.05
CA PRO A 915 19.51 6.34 25.95
C PRO A 915 21.05 6.30 25.95
N PRO A 916 21.70 7.46 25.88
CA PRO A 916 23.15 7.51 25.91
C PRO A 916 23.65 6.84 27.18
N GLY A 917 24.52 5.82 27.02
CA GLY A 917 25.08 5.03 28.13
C GLY A 917 26.02 5.83 29.05
#